data_14496984ea2f0c643462392d3d3c6a4a
#
_entry.id   14496984ea2f0c643462392d3d3c6a4a
#
_cell.length_a   1.000
_cell.length_b   1.000
_cell.length_c   1.000
_cell.angle_alpha   90.00
_cell.angle_beta   90.00
_cell.angle_gamma   90.00
#
_symmetry.space_group_name_H-M   'P 1'
#
loop_
_entity.id
_entity.type
_entity.pdbx_description
1 polymer ?
#
loop_
_entity_poly.entity_id
_entity_poly.type
_entity_poly.pdbx_seq_one_letter_code
_entity_poly.pdbx_strand_id
1 'polypeptide(L)'
;MLNRTLPLRSIAAAAALALLPLAAPAATAPHSAPLKIDFALSPAQIEASCKTEIAAAGKRIDRVLHARSSRTFKSVAEPLENVLSDLTDNLAAQTLLLQVAPDKAVRDASEHCNTAVSGFGAELFARADLYAALNAASKSGTARGPAQKKLLEMHLVNAKRSGAGLAPAQRARFVDMAKQIADLENQFNTNLGDDTSSIAITQAQTDGLKPDLVASLKTHADGTLVVPTDESTFTQFMANATSAEARKAFYIAFNQRGGTKNVGLLRQVIALRDESAKLLGYANWSAYALADRMAGTPERVDKFLTTITTALKPLAGEQRARLAGLKGSRIEEWDRTFYSDIAKKQQFNLDPETVRQYFPAQHTIDAVLAIYSHMLGLTFTKAAGLPAWHPDVVGYRVTDTASGADRGVFYLDLFPRPGKYGHFANFGPTSRRTLPDGTIRPAVNTIVGNWPIPAPGKPSLLSHADVITFFHEFGHNVAALCSDSPYETLNSGYRLDFVEAPSQMLENFVWEPTILKQISSNAAGEPLPDAVLASMNAARHFNQAWGVVGGDIFYALVDQRIHTAPPPVDTTAVWQATKTAYTVDDYVAGTYREASITHFMGGYEASLYAYPWAKVYAMDMFTAFQQGGLQNPVVGMRYRNEILAPARTFEPDVLVRKFLGRPMKPDAYYADLGMKIDGK
;
A
#
# COMPACT_ATOMS: atom_id res chain seq x y z
N MET A 1 -1.65 15.05 86.29
CA MET A 1 -1.06 16.20 87.03
C MET A 1 -0.74 17.23 85.94
N LEU A 2 -1.57 18.26 85.91
CA LEU A 2 -1.17 19.66 86.10
C LEU A 2 -0.15 20.18 85.08
N ASN A 3 -0.31 21.25 84.36
CA ASN A 3 -1.22 22.39 84.33
C ASN A 3 -0.75 23.35 83.25
N ARG A 4 -1.69 23.99 82.51
CA ARG A 4 -1.77 25.41 82.15
C ARG A 4 -0.52 26.05 81.48
N THR A 5 -0.62 26.86 80.43
CA THR A 5 -1.49 28.03 80.13
C THR A 5 -1.17 28.55 78.70
N LEU A 6 -2.20 29.03 78.00
CA LEU A 6 -2.12 30.08 76.97
C LEU A 6 -1.82 31.45 77.56
N PRO A 7 -1.55 32.57 76.86
CA PRO A 7 -1.80 32.94 75.46
C PRO A 7 -0.69 33.81 74.79
N LEU A 8 -0.80 34.16 73.55
CA LEU A 8 -1.02 35.52 73.00
C LEU A 8 -0.71 35.66 71.48
N ARG A 9 -1.58 36.37 70.81
CA ARG A 9 -1.62 36.74 69.43
C ARG A 9 -0.46 37.54 68.92
N SER A 10 0.00 37.29 67.70
CA SER A 10 0.47 38.36 66.81
C SER A 10 0.14 38.06 65.38
N ILE A 11 -0.56 38.99 64.76
CA ILE A 11 -0.97 39.07 63.39
C ILE A 11 0.25 39.41 62.54
N ALA A 12 0.62 38.51 61.59
CA ALA A 12 1.55 38.84 60.51
C ALA A 12 0.81 38.68 59.20
N ALA A 13 0.54 39.76 58.52
CA ALA A 13 0.00 39.78 57.18
C ALA A 13 1.01 39.21 56.20
N ALA A 14 0.74 38.01 55.64
CA ALA A 14 1.50 37.48 54.53
C ALA A 14 0.90 38.00 53.23
N ALA A 15 1.61 38.88 52.53
CA ALA A 15 1.32 39.28 51.16
C ALA A 15 1.50 38.06 50.22
N ALA A 16 0.42 37.52 49.69
CA ALA A 16 0.47 36.51 48.65
C ALA A 16 0.90 37.18 47.32
N LEU A 17 2.19 37.06 46.96
CA LEU A 17 2.63 37.27 45.58
C LEU A 17 2.04 36.14 44.72
N ALA A 18 1.02 36.48 43.91
CA ALA A 18 0.56 35.64 42.82
C ALA A 18 1.66 35.57 41.75
N LEU A 19 2.38 34.47 41.73
CA LEU A 19 3.22 34.07 40.59
C LEU A 19 2.27 33.72 39.43
N LEU A 20 2.03 34.67 38.54
CA LEU A 20 1.51 34.39 37.21
C LEU A 20 2.53 33.51 36.48
N PRO A 21 2.14 32.35 35.91
CA PRO A 21 3.05 31.62 35.05
C PRO A 21 3.34 32.51 33.84
N LEU A 22 4.62 32.87 33.66
CA LEU A 22 5.08 33.40 32.37
C LEU A 22 4.74 32.35 31.32
N ALA A 23 3.74 32.64 30.48
CA ALA A 23 3.50 31.88 29.29
C ALA A 23 4.78 31.95 28.43
N ALA A 24 5.46 30.83 28.29
CA ALA A 24 6.51 30.73 27.30
C ALA A 24 5.95 31.19 25.94
N PRO A 25 6.66 32.01 25.15
CA PRO A 25 6.20 32.41 23.85
C PRO A 25 5.92 31.13 23.05
N ALA A 26 4.70 31.01 22.55
CA ALA A 26 4.35 29.91 21.65
C ALA A 26 5.39 29.93 20.52
N ALA A 27 6.14 28.84 20.39
CA ALA A 27 7.07 28.69 19.28
C ALA A 27 6.25 28.93 18.01
N THR A 28 6.61 29.95 17.23
CA THR A 28 5.97 30.21 15.95
C THR A 28 6.11 28.96 15.11
N ALA A 29 4.99 28.40 14.64
CA ALA A 29 5.01 27.25 13.76
C ALA A 29 5.95 27.55 12.58
N PRO A 30 6.82 26.61 12.19
CA PRO A 30 7.74 26.83 11.09
C PRO A 30 6.95 27.20 9.84
N HIS A 31 7.41 28.21 9.10
CA HIS A 31 6.76 28.64 7.88
C HIS A 31 6.76 27.48 6.86
N SER A 32 5.59 27.20 6.29
CA SER A 32 5.46 26.23 5.20
C SER A 32 5.78 26.87 3.86
N ALA A 33 6.56 26.18 3.03
CA ALA A 33 6.78 26.58 1.66
C ALA A 33 5.46 26.45 0.86
N PRO A 34 5.17 27.37 -0.09
CA PRO A 34 3.99 27.26 -0.92
C PRO A 34 4.03 26.00 -1.78
N LEU A 35 2.87 25.37 -1.96
CA LEU A 35 2.71 24.23 -2.88
C LEU A 35 2.96 24.70 -4.32
N LYS A 36 3.94 24.09 -4.98
CA LYS A 36 4.34 24.43 -6.36
C LYS A 36 4.14 23.19 -7.26
N ILE A 37 2.93 22.70 -7.39
CA ILE A 37 2.60 21.61 -8.31
C ILE A 37 1.67 22.15 -9.38
N ASP A 38 2.05 21.96 -10.64
CA ASP A 38 1.23 22.27 -11.80
C ASP A 38 0.84 20.98 -12.51
N PHE A 39 -0.46 20.70 -12.57
CA PHE A 39 -0.99 19.53 -13.27
C PHE A 39 -1.46 19.85 -14.70
N ALA A 40 -1.40 21.11 -15.13
CA ALA A 40 -1.82 21.53 -16.47
C ALA A 40 -0.67 21.47 -17.49
N LEU A 41 0.16 20.43 -17.40
CA LEU A 41 1.34 20.25 -18.25
C LEU A 41 0.96 19.59 -19.59
N SER A 42 1.45 20.13 -20.70
CA SER A 42 1.44 19.44 -21.99
C SER A 42 2.50 18.33 -22.06
N PRO A 43 2.36 17.35 -22.95
CA PRO A 43 3.39 16.29 -23.15
C PRO A 43 4.77 16.87 -23.38
N ALA A 44 4.91 17.88 -24.23
CA ALA A 44 6.19 18.52 -24.53
C ALA A 44 6.82 19.22 -23.31
N GLN A 45 5.99 19.82 -22.42
CA GLN A 45 6.49 20.41 -21.18
C GLN A 45 6.96 19.34 -20.19
N ILE A 46 6.26 18.20 -20.12
CA ILE A 46 6.66 17.05 -19.29
C ILE A 46 8.03 16.53 -19.73
N GLU A 47 8.20 16.24 -21.01
CA GLU A 47 9.47 15.75 -21.56
C GLU A 47 10.62 16.75 -21.35
N ALA A 48 10.38 18.02 -21.63
CA ALA A 48 11.38 19.08 -21.50
C ALA A 48 11.81 19.30 -20.04
N SER A 49 10.84 19.35 -19.10
CA SER A 49 11.13 19.50 -17.67
C SER A 49 11.87 18.27 -17.13
N CYS A 50 11.45 17.07 -17.48
CA CYS A 50 12.08 15.83 -17.07
C CYS A 50 13.58 15.80 -17.47
N LYS A 51 13.87 16.04 -18.74
CA LYS A 51 15.24 16.11 -19.25
C LYS A 51 16.07 17.18 -18.54
N THR A 52 15.49 18.35 -18.30
CA THR A 52 16.17 19.49 -17.68
C THR A 52 16.50 19.18 -16.21
N GLU A 53 15.54 18.67 -15.46
CA GLU A 53 15.69 18.42 -14.02
C GLU A 53 16.67 17.25 -13.76
N ILE A 54 16.60 16.17 -14.54
CA ILE A 54 17.57 15.07 -14.46
C ILE A 54 18.99 15.57 -14.75
N ALA A 55 19.17 16.37 -15.80
CA ALA A 55 20.48 16.92 -16.14
C ALA A 55 21.01 17.88 -15.06
N ALA A 56 20.13 18.69 -14.46
CA ALA A 56 20.47 19.60 -13.37
C ALA A 56 20.87 18.82 -12.10
N ALA A 57 20.13 17.77 -11.77
CA ALA A 57 20.45 16.87 -10.65
C ALA A 57 21.82 16.22 -10.84
N GLY A 58 22.10 15.65 -12.01
CA GLY A 58 23.41 15.07 -12.34
C GLY A 58 24.56 16.04 -12.14
N LYS A 59 24.46 17.26 -12.71
CA LYS A 59 25.48 18.31 -12.53
C LYS A 59 25.68 18.73 -11.06
N ARG A 60 24.61 18.77 -10.27
CA ARG A 60 24.71 19.09 -8.83
C ARG A 60 25.41 17.99 -8.06
N ILE A 61 25.12 16.72 -8.36
CA ILE A 61 25.79 15.57 -7.75
C ILE A 61 27.27 15.54 -8.12
N ASP A 62 27.61 15.79 -9.39
CA ASP A 62 29.00 15.88 -9.83
C ASP A 62 29.79 16.95 -9.06
N ARG A 63 29.18 18.11 -8.80
CA ARG A 63 29.82 19.14 -7.97
C ARG A 63 30.07 18.66 -6.55
N VAL A 64 29.15 17.90 -5.94
CA VAL A 64 29.31 17.30 -4.61
C VAL A 64 30.49 16.31 -4.62
N LEU A 65 30.55 15.46 -5.64
CA LEU A 65 31.56 14.40 -5.73
C LEU A 65 32.97 14.94 -6.08
N HIS A 66 33.08 16.02 -6.86
CA HIS A 66 34.36 16.65 -7.23
C HIS A 66 34.83 17.74 -6.25
N ALA A 67 34.02 18.07 -5.23
CA ALA A 67 34.42 19.04 -4.22
C ALA A 67 35.66 18.57 -3.44
N ARG A 68 36.61 19.48 -3.20
CA ARG A 68 37.85 19.19 -2.43
C ARG A 68 37.64 19.19 -0.90
N SER A 69 36.41 19.28 -0.44
CA SER A 69 36.09 19.27 0.99
C SER A 69 36.21 17.87 1.59
N SER A 70 36.40 17.81 2.93
CA SER A 70 36.36 16.57 3.69
C SER A 70 35.04 15.85 3.48
N ARG A 71 35.05 14.53 3.32
CA ARG A 71 33.88 13.71 3.11
C ARG A 71 33.13 13.50 4.44
N THR A 72 32.09 14.28 4.67
CA THR A 72 31.27 14.30 5.89
C THR A 72 29.80 14.10 5.53
N PHE A 73 28.95 13.91 6.53
CA PHE A 73 27.51 13.93 6.32
C PHE A 73 27.05 15.20 5.59
N LYS A 74 27.49 16.38 6.07
CA LYS A 74 27.12 17.70 5.52
C LYS A 74 27.66 17.96 4.11
N SER A 75 28.80 17.37 3.74
CA SER A 75 29.40 17.60 2.43
C SER A 75 29.04 16.56 1.37
N VAL A 76 28.42 15.42 1.76
CA VAL A 76 28.10 14.34 0.83
C VAL A 76 26.63 13.90 0.95
N ALA A 77 26.21 13.35 2.10
CA ALA A 77 24.88 12.74 2.25
C ALA A 77 23.74 13.76 2.23
N GLU A 78 23.87 14.86 2.96
CA GLU A 78 22.84 15.90 3.01
C GLU A 78 22.69 16.64 1.65
N PRO A 79 23.76 17.02 0.92
CA PRO A 79 23.61 17.55 -0.43
C PRO A 79 23.04 16.55 -1.43
N LEU A 80 23.38 15.26 -1.34
CA LEU A 80 22.77 14.21 -2.16
C LEU A 80 21.27 14.12 -1.91
N GLU A 81 20.86 14.05 -0.65
CA GLU A 81 19.44 14.05 -0.26
C GLU A 81 18.70 15.26 -0.82
N ASN A 82 19.26 16.47 -0.65
CA ASN A 82 18.65 17.69 -1.18
C ASN A 82 18.51 17.68 -2.71
N VAL A 83 19.46 17.11 -3.45
CA VAL A 83 19.36 17.01 -4.90
C VAL A 83 18.27 16.03 -5.31
N LEU A 84 18.20 14.87 -4.67
CA LEU A 84 17.19 13.85 -4.98
C LEU A 84 15.78 14.35 -4.61
N SER A 85 15.64 14.98 -3.45
CA SER A 85 14.37 15.57 -3.03
C SER A 85 13.91 16.71 -3.93
N ASP A 86 14.83 17.58 -4.39
CA ASP A 86 14.49 18.64 -5.35
C ASP A 86 14.03 18.05 -6.69
N LEU A 87 14.66 16.96 -7.15
CA LEU A 87 14.23 16.25 -8.36
C LEU A 87 12.82 15.68 -8.20
N THR A 88 12.52 15.04 -7.06
CA THR A 88 11.18 14.54 -6.72
C THR A 88 10.16 15.69 -6.72
N ASP A 89 10.48 16.80 -6.04
CA ASP A 89 9.58 17.96 -5.96
C ASP A 89 9.26 18.57 -7.32
N ASN A 90 10.29 18.74 -8.17
CA ASN A 90 10.13 19.38 -9.46
C ASN A 90 9.42 18.47 -10.49
N LEU A 91 9.42 17.15 -10.26
CA LEU A 91 8.75 16.16 -11.11
C LEU A 91 7.52 15.50 -10.47
N ALA A 92 7.02 16.07 -9.37
CA ALA A 92 5.88 15.54 -8.63
C ALA A 92 4.60 15.40 -9.47
N ALA A 93 4.30 16.42 -10.31
CA ALA A 93 3.14 16.38 -11.19
C ALA A 93 3.26 15.26 -12.23
N GLN A 94 4.43 15.10 -12.85
CA GLN A 94 4.69 14.09 -13.87
C GLN A 94 4.50 12.67 -13.31
N THR A 95 4.99 12.42 -12.10
CA THR A 95 4.82 11.13 -11.43
C THR A 95 3.35 10.79 -11.20
N LEU A 96 2.54 11.75 -10.78
CA LEU A 96 1.10 11.54 -10.53
C LEU A 96 0.29 11.45 -11.84
N LEU A 97 0.57 12.31 -12.81
CA LEU A 97 -0.16 12.36 -14.09
C LEU A 97 -0.09 11.05 -14.88
N LEU A 98 0.95 10.26 -14.72
CA LEU A 98 1.03 8.89 -15.23
C LEU A 98 -0.20 8.04 -14.85
N GLN A 99 -0.68 8.20 -13.61
CA GLN A 99 -1.76 7.38 -13.06
C GLN A 99 -3.15 7.98 -13.29
N VAL A 100 -3.25 9.29 -13.50
CA VAL A 100 -4.53 9.98 -13.35
C VAL A 100 -4.90 10.92 -14.50
N ALA A 101 -3.98 11.25 -15.41
CA ALA A 101 -4.28 12.20 -16.49
C ALA A 101 -5.35 11.65 -17.46
N PRO A 102 -6.37 12.45 -17.81
CA PRO A 102 -7.36 12.04 -18.83
C PRO A 102 -6.75 11.84 -20.22
N ASP A 103 -5.81 12.72 -20.60
CA ASP A 103 -5.16 12.68 -21.91
C ASP A 103 -4.08 11.57 -21.95
N LYS A 104 -4.19 10.66 -22.92
CA LYS A 104 -3.22 9.58 -23.13
C LYS A 104 -1.82 10.11 -23.42
N ALA A 105 -1.69 11.17 -24.23
CA ALA A 105 -0.37 11.70 -24.57
C ALA A 105 0.35 12.29 -23.33
N VAL A 106 -0.40 12.83 -22.37
CA VAL A 106 0.15 13.27 -21.07
C VAL A 106 0.61 12.08 -20.25
N ARG A 107 -0.17 10.98 -20.21
CA ARG A 107 0.24 9.76 -19.49
C ARG A 107 1.49 9.14 -20.10
N ASP A 108 1.55 9.03 -21.44
CA ASP A 108 2.70 8.47 -22.17
C ASP A 108 3.98 9.30 -21.90
N ALA A 109 3.89 10.63 -21.96
CA ALA A 109 5.03 11.51 -21.64
C ALA A 109 5.45 11.39 -20.16
N SER A 110 4.50 11.21 -19.25
CA SER A 110 4.75 10.99 -17.82
C SER A 110 5.41 9.64 -17.56
N GLU A 111 5.03 8.60 -18.30
CA GLU A 111 5.66 7.28 -18.25
C GLU A 111 7.12 7.34 -18.72
N HIS A 112 7.39 8.00 -19.85
CA HIS A 112 8.75 8.24 -20.33
C HIS A 112 9.59 8.99 -19.29
N CYS A 113 9.01 10.00 -18.65
CA CYS A 113 9.68 10.74 -17.58
C CYS A 113 9.99 9.84 -16.38
N ASN A 114 9.03 9.06 -15.90
CA ASN A 114 9.21 8.16 -14.77
C ASN A 114 10.30 7.10 -15.05
N THR A 115 10.32 6.56 -16.27
CA THR A 115 11.36 5.63 -16.74
C THR A 115 12.74 6.30 -16.74
N ALA A 116 12.84 7.54 -17.24
CA ALA A 116 14.09 8.29 -17.26
C ALA A 116 14.62 8.61 -15.84
N VAL A 117 13.73 8.97 -14.90
CA VAL A 117 14.09 9.22 -13.48
C VAL A 117 14.58 7.93 -12.82
N SER A 118 13.88 6.82 -13.05
CA SER A 118 14.28 5.50 -12.53
C SER A 118 15.64 5.06 -13.06
N GLY A 119 15.88 5.24 -14.36
CA GLY A 119 17.16 4.98 -15.00
C GLY A 119 18.28 5.84 -14.43
N PHE A 120 18.04 7.15 -14.24
CA PHE A 120 18.97 8.06 -13.58
C PHE A 120 19.32 7.61 -12.17
N GLY A 121 18.33 7.21 -11.37
CA GLY A 121 18.53 6.68 -10.02
C GLY A 121 19.41 5.43 -10.01
N ALA A 122 19.14 4.48 -10.90
CA ALA A 122 19.92 3.25 -11.04
C ALA A 122 21.38 3.54 -11.42
N GLU A 123 21.61 4.40 -12.42
CA GLU A 123 22.95 4.80 -12.85
C GLU A 123 23.68 5.56 -11.74
N LEU A 124 23.01 6.47 -11.05
CA LEU A 124 23.58 7.26 -9.96
C LEU A 124 24.08 6.37 -8.83
N PHE A 125 23.23 5.48 -8.32
CA PHE A 125 23.60 4.61 -7.20
C PHE A 125 24.58 3.50 -7.60
N ALA A 126 24.73 3.20 -8.87
CA ALA A 126 25.79 2.32 -9.38
C ALA A 126 27.19 2.99 -9.46
N ARG A 127 27.31 4.30 -9.24
CA ARG A 127 28.58 5.04 -9.33
C ARG A 127 29.53 4.65 -8.20
N ALA A 128 30.75 4.24 -8.57
CA ALA A 128 31.82 3.89 -7.63
C ALA A 128 32.32 5.10 -6.81
N ASP A 129 32.39 6.29 -7.42
CA ASP A 129 32.82 7.52 -6.76
C ASP A 129 31.78 8.00 -5.72
N LEU A 130 30.50 7.87 -6.00
CA LEU A 130 29.43 8.11 -5.04
C LEU A 130 29.54 7.15 -3.84
N TYR A 131 29.70 5.85 -4.11
CA TYR A 131 29.87 4.86 -3.05
C TYR A 131 31.09 5.14 -2.18
N ALA A 132 32.23 5.48 -2.80
CA ALA A 132 33.45 5.86 -2.08
C ALA A 132 33.24 7.11 -1.19
N ALA A 133 32.56 8.13 -1.72
CA ALA A 133 32.25 9.35 -0.99
C ALA A 133 31.32 9.09 0.21
N LEU A 134 30.25 8.31 0.03
CA LEU A 134 29.31 7.92 1.09
C LEU A 134 30.00 7.06 2.17
N ASN A 135 30.85 6.11 1.76
CA ASN A 135 31.61 5.28 2.68
C ASN A 135 32.62 6.11 3.51
N ALA A 136 33.29 7.08 2.90
CA ALA A 136 34.15 8.02 3.61
C ALA A 136 33.36 8.90 4.58
N ALA A 137 32.18 9.40 4.18
CA ALA A 137 31.30 10.17 5.05
C ALA A 137 30.81 9.33 6.25
N SER A 138 30.52 8.05 6.05
CA SER A 138 30.15 7.13 7.14
C SER A 138 31.29 6.95 8.14
N LYS A 139 32.50 6.72 7.65
CA LYS A 139 33.71 6.56 8.49
C LYS A 139 34.10 7.84 9.23
N SER A 140 33.70 9.01 8.75
CA SER A 140 34.00 10.30 9.39
C SER A 140 33.29 10.47 10.76
N GLY A 141 32.26 9.69 11.06
CA GLY A 141 31.47 9.79 12.30
C GLY A 141 30.74 11.13 12.48
N THR A 142 30.53 11.89 11.41
CA THR A 142 29.92 13.22 11.45
C THR A 142 28.39 13.23 11.40
N ALA A 143 27.73 12.10 11.08
CA ALA A 143 26.27 11.95 11.16
C ALA A 143 25.79 12.01 12.60
N ARG A 144 24.89 12.94 12.91
CA ARG A 144 24.38 13.18 14.26
C ARG A 144 22.91 12.73 14.37
N GLY A 145 22.57 12.14 15.49
CA GLY A 145 21.20 11.67 15.76
C GLY A 145 20.75 10.51 14.87
N PRO A 146 19.54 9.98 15.11
CA PRO A 146 19.04 8.81 14.39
C PRO A 146 18.79 9.08 12.89
N ALA A 147 18.15 10.21 12.56
CA ALA A 147 17.77 10.52 11.19
C ALA A 147 18.97 10.63 10.23
N GLN A 148 20.04 11.36 10.63
CA GLN A 148 21.24 11.48 9.78
C GLN A 148 21.97 10.15 9.61
N LYS A 149 22.06 9.35 10.67
CA LYS A 149 22.68 8.02 10.63
C LYS A 149 21.90 7.10 9.71
N LYS A 150 20.57 7.09 9.84
CA LYS A 150 19.69 6.26 9.01
C LYS A 150 19.71 6.67 7.54
N LEU A 151 19.66 7.97 7.25
CA LEU A 151 19.75 8.47 5.89
C LEU A 151 21.05 8.04 5.21
N LEU A 152 22.19 8.22 5.88
CA LEU A 152 23.51 7.82 5.36
C LEU A 152 23.60 6.31 5.17
N GLU A 153 23.07 5.51 6.11
CA GLU A 153 22.98 4.06 5.97
C GLU A 153 22.14 3.68 4.73
N MET A 154 20.97 4.30 4.52
CA MET A 154 20.12 4.00 3.37
C MET A 154 20.81 4.32 2.03
N HIS A 155 21.45 5.48 1.91
CA HIS A 155 22.19 5.80 0.70
C HIS A 155 23.37 4.83 0.43
N LEU A 156 24.07 4.40 1.48
CA LEU A 156 25.12 3.38 1.37
C LEU A 156 24.58 2.02 0.94
N VAL A 157 23.47 1.59 1.54
CA VAL A 157 22.79 0.33 1.19
C VAL A 157 22.32 0.39 -0.26
N ASN A 158 21.67 1.50 -0.68
CA ASN A 158 21.26 1.69 -2.06
C ASN A 158 22.43 1.59 -3.04
N ALA A 159 23.54 2.30 -2.79
CA ALA A 159 24.72 2.24 -3.65
C ALA A 159 25.33 0.83 -3.71
N LYS A 160 25.43 0.12 -2.58
CA LYS A 160 25.91 -1.26 -2.54
C LYS A 160 25.02 -2.20 -3.34
N ARG A 161 23.69 -2.08 -3.15
CA ARG A 161 22.70 -2.91 -3.84
C ARG A 161 22.60 -2.61 -5.34
N SER A 162 22.95 -1.40 -5.77
CA SER A 162 23.06 -1.01 -7.19
C SER A 162 24.41 -1.39 -7.83
N GLY A 163 25.23 -2.20 -7.14
CA GLY A 163 26.48 -2.72 -7.71
C GLY A 163 27.66 -1.75 -7.71
N ALA A 164 27.60 -0.61 -7.00
CA ALA A 164 28.70 0.37 -6.97
C ALA A 164 30.03 -0.20 -6.46
N GLY A 165 29.99 -1.25 -5.63
CA GLY A 165 31.18 -1.95 -5.13
C GLY A 165 31.76 -3.00 -6.08
N LEU A 166 31.11 -3.28 -7.19
CA LEU A 166 31.56 -4.28 -8.18
C LEU A 166 32.75 -3.76 -9.02
N ALA A 167 33.56 -4.70 -9.53
CA ALA A 167 34.57 -4.40 -10.53
C ALA A 167 33.91 -3.76 -11.78
N PRO A 168 34.64 -2.90 -12.56
CA PRO A 168 34.00 -2.12 -13.63
C PRO A 168 33.21 -2.95 -14.65
N ALA A 169 33.71 -4.10 -15.10
CA ALA A 169 33.02 -4.96 -16.05
C ALA A 169 31.76 -5.62 -15.44
N GLN A 170 31.84 -6.07 -14.21
CA GLN A 170 30.70 -6.65 -13.50
C GLN A 170 29.62 -5.60 -13.24
N ARG A 171 30.00 -4.38 -12.87
CA ARG A 171 29.07 -3.27 -12.68
C ARG A 171 28.37 -2.89 -13.98
N ALA A 172 29.10 -2.80 -15.11
CA ALA A 172 28.51 -2.55 -16.42
C ALA A 172 27.46 -3.64 -16.76
N ARG A 173 27.79 -4.93 -16.53
CA ARG A 173 26.85 -6.05 -16.73
C ARG A 173 25.63 -5.94 -15.82
N PHE A 174 25.82 -5.58 -14.54
CA PHE A 174 24.74 -5.40 -13.60
C PHE A 174 23.75 -4.30 -14.05
N VAL A 175 24.26 -3.14 -14.47
CA VAL A 175 23.45 -2.02 -14.98
C VAL A 175 22.73 -2.40 -16.27
N ASP A 176 23.38 -3.13 -17.16
CA ASP A 176 22.77 -3.63 -18.40
C ASP A 176 21.61 -4.59 -18.11
N MET A 177 21.80 -5.53 -17.18
CA MET A 177 20.72 -6.43 -16.75
C MET A 177 19.55 -5.68 -16.09
N ALA A 178 19.81 -4.65 -15.28
CA ALA A 178 18.76 -3.85 -14.69
C ALA A 178 17.90 -3.14 -15.76
N LYS A 179 18.51 -2.64 -16.83
CA LYS A 179 17.80 -2.06 -17.98
C LYS A 179 16.96 -3.13 -18.71
N GLN A 180 17.54 -4.31 -18.99
CA GLN A 180 16.82 -5.41 -19.62
C GLN A 180 15.62 -5.88 -18.78
N ILE A 181 15.78 -5.97 -17.45
CA ILE A 181 14.70 -6.31 -16.54
C ILE A 181 13.57 -5.29 -16.68
N ALA A 182 13.87 -3.99 -16.58
CA ALA A 182 12.87 -2.93 -16.70
C ALA A 182 12.12 -2.96 -18.04
N ASP A 183 12.84 -3.20 -19.15
CA ASP A 183 12.22 -3.31 -20.47
C ASP A 183 11.27 -4.52 -20.57
N LEU A 184 11.65 -5.67 -20.00
CA LEU A 184 10.82 -6.87 -20.00
C LEU A 184 9.59 -6.71 -19.08
N GLU A 185 9.75 -6.03 -17.95
CA GLU A 185 8.66 -5.69 -17.03
C GLU A 185 7.64 -4.75 -17.69
N ASN A 186 8.11 -3.74 -18.40
CA ASN A 186 7.25 -2.85 -19.18
C ASN A 186 6.51 -3.61 -20.30
N GLN A 187 7.18 -4.49 -21.04
CA GLN A 187 6.53 -5.31 -22.07
C GLN A 187 5.45 -6.23 -21.47
N PHE A 188 5.71 -6.83 -20.30
CA PHE A 188 4.74 -7.66 -19.60
C PHE A 188 3.48 -6.86 -19.23
N ASN A 189 3.66 -5.69 -18.66
CA ASN A 189 2.55 -4.82 -18.23
C ASN A 189 1.79 -4.25 -19.43
N THR A 190 2.48 -3.86 -20.51
CA THR A 190 1.85 -3.42 -21.75
C THR A 190 0.99 -4.52 -22.37
N ASN A 191 1.50 -5.77 -22.43
CA ASN A 191 0.71 -6.90 -22.94
C ASN A 191 -0.59 -7.13 -22.15
N LEU A 192 -0.60 -6.84 -20.84
CA LEU A 192 -1.81 -6.94 -20.02
C LEU A 192 -2.74 -5.74 -20.23
N GLY A 193 -2.20 -4.55 -20.39
CA GLY A 193 -2.99 -3.35 -20.68
C GLY A 193 -3.69 -3.41 -22.03
N ASP A 194 -3.06 -4.06 -23.02
CA ASP A 194 -3.58 -4.26 -24.37
C ASP A 194 -4.42 -5.54 -24.51
N ASP A 195 -4.56 -6.34 -23.44
CA ASP A 195 -5.33 -7.58 -23.48
C ASP A 195 -6.83 -7.30 -23.62
N THR A 196 -7.39 -7.68 -24.76
CA THR A 196 -8.81 -7.54 -25.12
C THR A 196 -9.56 -8.87 -25.10
N SER A 197 -9.02 -9.86 -24.41
CA SER A 197 -9.64 -11.17 -24.30
C SER A 197 -11.04 -11.08 -23.67
N SER A 198 -11.93 -11.94 -24.14
CA SER A 198 -13.33 -11.97 -23.75
C SER A 198 -13.89 -13.37 -23.96
N ILE A 199 -15.05 -13.63 -23.38
CA ILE A 199 -15.86 -14.79 -23.73
C ILE A 199 -17.18 -14.35 -24.40
N ALA A 200 -17.75 -15.23 -25.19
CA ALA A 200 -19.12 -15.06 -25.72
C ALA A 200 -20.08 -15.86 -24.82
N ILE A 201 -21.20 -15.26 -24.42
CA ILE A 201 -22.28 -15.93 -23.69
C ILE A 201 -23.60 -15.72 -24.41
N THR A 202 -24.51 -16.70 -24.29
CA THR A 202 -25.88 -16.57 -24.80
C THR A 202 -26.72 -15.68 -23.87
N GLN A 203 -27.87 -15.21 -24.38
CA GLN A 203 -28.82 -14.47 -23.55
C GLN A 203 -29.30 -15.29 -22.32
N ALA A 204 -29.46 -16.61 -22.44
CA ALA A 204 -29.84 -17.48 -21.33
C ALA A 204 -28.74 -17.56 -20.24
N GLN A 205 -27.48 -17.40 -20.61
CA GLN A 205 -26.34 -17.41 -19.65
C GLN A 205 -26.16 -16.10 -18.92
N THR A 206 -26.97 -15.07 -19.16
CA THR A 206 -27.00 -13.84 -18.38
C THR A 206 -27.81 -13.99 -17.10
N ASP A 207 -28.47 -15.12 -16.88
CA ASP A 207 -29.28 -15.35 -15.68
C ASP A 207 -28.40 -15.19 -14.40
N GLY A 208 -28.92 -14.43 -13.43
CA GLY A 208 -28.23 -14.03 -12.22
C GLY A 208 -27.33 -12.80 -12.35
N LEU A 209 -26.90 -12.41 -13.54
CA LEU A 209 -26.08 -11.21 -13.71
C LEU A 209 -26.87 -9.93 -13.42
N LYS A 210 -26.19 -8.90 -12.90
CA LYS A 210 -26.79 -7.60 -12.65
C LYS A 210 -27.24 -6.94 -13.97
N PRO A 211 -28.43 -6.32 -14.02
CA PRO A 211 -28.94 -5.67 -15.23
C PRO A 211 -27.97 -4.64 -15.83
N ASP A 212 -27.31 -3.85 -14.99
CA ASP A 212 -26.34 -2.83 -15.43
C ASP A 212 -25.12 -3.46 -16.12
N LEU A 213 -24.64 -4.60 -15.62
CA LEU A 213 -23.57 -5.35 -16.26
C LEU A 213 -24.04 -5.84 -17.64
N VAL A 214 -25.21 -6.50 -17.71
CA VAL A 214 -25.76 -7.02 -18.98
C VAL A 214 -25.95 -5.90 -20.00
N ALA A 215 -26.47 -4.75 -19.56
CA ALA A 215 -26.68 -3.57 -20.43
C ALA A 215 -25.38 -2.97 -20.98
N SER A 216 -24.25 -3.16 -20.27
CA SER A 216 -22.93 -2.67 -20.70
C SER A 216 -22.24 -3.58 -21.73
N LEU A 217 -22.68 -4.84 -21.88
CA LEU A 217 -22.07 -5.82 -22.77
C LEU A 217 -22.35 -5.52 -24.23
N LYS A 218 -21.33 -5.67 -25.07
CA LYS A 218 -21.51 -5.60 -26.55
C LYS A 218 -22.14 -6.87 -27.05
N THR A 219 -22.94 -6.77 -28.14
CA THR A 219 -23.56 -7.90 -28.77
C THR A 219 -22.84 -8.24 -30.09
N HIS A 220 -22.51 -9.51 -30.30
CA HIS A 220 -22.03 -10.03 -31.59
C HIS A 220 -23.15 -10.14 -32.62
N ALA A 221 -22.78 -10.28 -33.90
CA ALA A 221 -23.72 -10.43 -35.00
C ALA A 221 -24.60 -11.69 -34.87
N ASP A 222 -24.15 -12.71 -34.16
CA ASP A 222 -24.90 -13.95 -33.89
C ASP A 222 -25.83 -13.86 -32.66
N GLY A 223 -25.91 -12.68 -32.02
CA GLY A 223 -26.73 -12.43 -30.84
C GLY A 223 -26.11 -12.82 -29.52
N THR A 224 -24.87 -13.32 -29.49
CA THR A 224 -24.15 -13.58 -28.24
C THR A 224 -23.59 -12.27 -27.63
N LEU A 225 -23.43 -12.24 -26.30
CA LEU A 225 -22.90 -11.10 -25.57
C LEU A 225 -21.41 -11.28 -25.28
N VAL A 226 -20.63 -10.23 -25.46
CA VAL A 226 -19.18 -10.21 -25.23
C VAL A 226 -18.91 -9.81 -23.80
N VAL A 227 -18.33 -10.70 -22.99
CA VAL A 227 -17.93 -10.45 -21.60
C VAL A 227 -16.41 -10.25 -21.56
N PRO A 228 -15.91 -9.02 -21.32
CA PRO A 228 -14.47 -8.74 -21.25
C PRO A 228 -13.85 -9.31 -19.99
N THR A 229 -12.57 -9.71 -20.06
CA THR A 229 -11.85 -10.35 -18.94
C THR A 229 -11.15 -9.35 -18.01
N ASP A 230 -11.73 -8.18 -17.76
CA ASP A 230 -11.23 -7.24 -16.75
C ASP A 230 -11.61 -7.67 -15.32
N GLU A 231 -10.87 -7.14 -14.34
CA GLU A 231 -11.02 -7.52 -12.91
C GLU A 231 -12.42 -7.18 -12.35
N SER A 232 -13.00 -6.04 -12.74
CA SER A 232 -14.32 -5.62 -12.27
C SER A 232 -15.40 -6.54 -12.78
N THR A 233 -15.36 -6.85 -14.07
CA THR A 233 -16.27 -7.80 -14.73
C THR A 233 -16.09 -9.20 -14.15
N PHE A 234 -14.85 -9.66 -13.93
CA PHE A 234 -14.58 -10.96 -13.31
C PHE A 234 -15.25 -11.09 -11.93
N THR A 235 -15.06 -10.11 -11.07
CA THR A 235 -15.64 -10.14 -9.71
C THR A 235 -17.16 -10.24 -9.75
N GLN A 236 -17.81 -9.41 -10.56
CA GLN A 236 -19.28 -9.39 -10.67
C GLN A 236 -19.83 -10.66 -11.34
N PHE A 237 -19.18 -11.12 -12.38
CA PHE A 237 -19.61 -12.32 -13.12
C PHE A 237 -19.50 -13.58 -12.27
N MET A 238 -18.36 -13.79 -11.62
CA MET A 238 -18.11 -14.96 -10.80
C MET A 238 -18.99 -15.03 -9.53
N ALA A 239 -19.45 -13.89 -9.03
CA ALA A 239 -20.37 -13.83 -7.91
C ALA A 239 -21.83 -14.12 -8.28
N ASN A 240 -22.24 -13.75 -9.50
CA ASN A 240 -23.66 -13.67 -9.83
C ASN A 240 -24.14 -14.64 -10.92
N ALA A 241 -23.29 -14.98 -11.92
CA ALA A 241 -23.71 -15.85 -13.03
C ALA A 241 -24.17 -17.23 -12.53
N THR A 242 -25.41 -17.63 -12.83
CA THR A 242 -25.96 -18.95 -12.41
C THR A 242 -25.39 -20.08 -13.27
N SER A 243 -25.02 -19.83 -14.54
CA SER A 243 -24.43 -20.84 -15.43
C SER A 243 -23.02 -21.23 -14.99
N ALA A 244 -22.84 -22.45 -14.50
CA ALA A 244 -21.55 -23.01 -14.15
C ALA A 244 -20.60 -23.13 -15.36
N GLU A 245 -21.15 -23.39 -16.55
CA GLU A 245 -20.41 -23.45 -17.80
C GLU A 245 -19.83 -22.08 -18.17
N ALA A 246 -20.64 -21.03 -18.07
CA ALA A 246 -20.21 -19.66 -18.34
C ALA A 246 -19.15 -19.21 -17.31
N ARG A 247 -19.34 -19.52 -16.00
CA ARG A 247 -18.32 -19.26 -14.97
C ARG A 247 -16.99 -19.96 -15.28
N LYS A 248 -17.04 -21.25 -15.69
CA LYS A 248 -15.86 -22.01 -16.08
C LYS A 248 -15.13 -21.38 -17.26
N ALA A 249 -15.86 -21.07 -18.33
CA ALA A 249 -15.29 -20.45 -19.52
C ALA A 249 -14.63 -19.10 -19.19
N PHE A 250 -15.31 -18.28 -18.37
CA PHE A 250 -14.80 -16.99 -17.96
C PHE A 250 -13.58 -17.10 -17.04
N TYR A 251 -13.61 -18.02 -16.06
CA TYR A 251 -12.46 -18.31 -15.19
C TYR A 251 -11.22 -18.69 -16.01
N ILE A 252 -11.37 -19.57 -17.00
CA ILE A 252 -10.24 -20.00 -17.85
C ILE A 252 -9.72 -18.82 -18.66
N ALA A 253 -10.58 -18.07 -19.36
CA ALA A 253 -10.20 -16.93 -20.19
C ALA A 253 -9.48 -15.85 -19.35
N PHE A 254 -10.02 -15.55 -18.17
CA PHE A 254 -9.41 -14.60 -17.24
C PHE A 254 -7.99 -15.01 -16.78
N ASN A 255 -7.80 -16.30 -16.49
CA ASN A 255 -6.50 -16.84 -16.07
C ASN A 255 -5.56 -17.18 -17.25
N GLN A 256 -5.97 -16.89 -18.50
CA GLN A 256 -5.12 -16.98 -19.69
C GLN A 256 -4.59 -15.62 -20.16
N ARG A 257 -4.98 -14.51 -19.51
CA ARG A 257 -4.50 -13.17 -19.87
C ARG A 257 -2.97 -13.10 -19.84
N GLY A 258 -2.40 -12.36 -20.81
CA GLY A 258 -0.96 -12.31 -21.02
C GLY A 258 -0.35 -13.59 -21.61
N GLY A 259 -0.97 -14.74 -21.37
CA GLY A 259 -0.69 -16.06 -21.99
C GLY A 259 0.76 -16.50 -21.93
N THR A 260 1.13 -17.39 -22.85
CA THR A 260 2.50 -17.94 -22.94
C THR A 260 3.56 -16.88 -23.26
N LYS A 261 3.16 -15.74 -23.85
CA LYS A 261 4.06 -14.61 -24.13
C LYS A 261 4.57 -14.03 -22.81
N ASN A 262 3.70 -13.71 -21.87
CA ASN A 262 4.07 -13.18 -20.57
C ASN A 262 4.77 -14.22 -19.67
N VAL A 263 4.41 -15.50 -19.76
CA VAL A 263 5.17 -16.58 -19.13
C VAL A 263 6.63 -16.56 -19.61
N GLY A 264 6.84 -16.37 -20.91
CA GLY A 264 8.19 -16.27 -21.49
C GLY A 264 8.98 -15.06 -20.97
N LEU A 265 8.33 -13.89 -20.84
CA LEU A 265 8.94 -12.68 -20.28
C LEU A 265 9.30 -12.88 -18.80
N LEU A 266 8.39 -13.44 -17.99
CA LEU A 266 8.65 -13.72 -16.58
C LEU A 266 9.85 -14.65 -16.37
N ARG A 267 9.97 -15.72 -17.18
CA ARG A 267 11.12 -16.65 -17.12
C ARG A 267 12.45 -15.94 -17.45
N GLN A 268 12.45 -15.02 -18.43
CA GLN A 268 13.63 -14.25 -18.78
C GLN A 268 14.03 -13.30 -17.64
N VAL A 269 13.06 -12.60 -17.05
CA VAL A 269 13.31 -11.69 -15.92
C VAL A 269 13.85 -12.46 -14.71
N ILE A 270 13.29 -13.62 -14.37
CA ILE A 270 13.79 -14.47 -13.28
C ILE A 270 15.26 -14.85 -13.49
N ALA A 271 15.65 -15.21 -14.73
CA ALA A 271 17.04 -15.55 -15.04
C ALA A 271 17.99 -14.37 -14.86
N LEU A 272 17.60 -13.16 -15.34
CA LEU A 272 18.41 -11.95 -15.19
C LEU A 272 18.49 -11.50 -13.71
N ARG A 273 17.41 -11.64 -12.95
CA ARG A 273 17.40 -11.35 -11.51
C ARG A 273 18.32 -12.29 -10.74
N ASP A 274 18.32 -13.58 -11.05
CA ASP A 274 19.21 -14.56 -10.42
C ASP A 274 20.70 -14.25 -10.73
N GLU A 275 21.03 -13.93 -11.99
CA GLU A 275 22.39 -13.51 -12.38
C GLU A 275 22.80 -12.22 -11.64
N SER A 276 21.90 -11.23 -11.55
CA SER A 276 22.13 -9.97 -10.85
C SER A 276 22.41 -10.19 -9.35
N ALA A 277 21.63 -11.05 -8.71
CA ALA A 277 21.82 -11.39 -7.31
C ALA A 277 23.17 -12.08 -7.06
N LYS A 278 23.55 -13.01 -7.92
CA LYS A 278 24.84 -13.72 -7.84
C LYS A 278 26.03 -12.80 -8.03
N LEU A 279 25.95 -11.82 -8.94
CA LEU A 279 27.00 -10.80 -9.08
C LEU A 279 27.23 -10.01 -7.80
N LEU A 280 26.17 -9.76 -7.03
CA LEU A 280 26.22 -9.06 -5.75
C LEU A 280 26.58 -9.99 -4.57
N GLY A 281 26.81 -11.30 -4.81
CA GLY A 281 27.20 -12.28 -3.80
C GLY A 281 26.04 -12.91 -3.04
N TYR A 282 24.79 -12.79 -3.52
CA TYR A 282 23.63 -13.47 -2.97
C TYR A 282 23.39 -14.82 -3.65
N ALA A 283 22.79 -15.76 -2.94
CA ALA A 283 22.52 -17.11 -3.45
C ALA A 283 21.49 -17.12 -4.60
N ASN A 284 20.50 -16.22 -4.53
CA ASN A 284 19.42 -16.07 -5.50
C ASN A 284 18.75 -14.69 -5.32
N TRP A 285 17.77 -14.37 -6.19
CA TRP A 285 17.07 -13.09 -6.12
C TRP A 285 16.30 -12.88 -4.81
N SER A 286 15.65 -13.91 -4.27
CA SER A 286 14.93 -13.79 -2.99
C SER A 286 15.88 -13.40 -1.86
N ALA A 287 17.06 -14.01 -1.76
CA ALA A 287 18.06 -13.63 -0.76
C ALA A 287 18.52 -12.16 -0.91
N TYR A 288 18.69 -11.69 -2.16
CA TYR A 288 18.99 -10.28 -2.43
C TYR A 288 17.83 -9.37 -2.01
N ALA A 289 16.60 -9.66 -2.43
CA ALA A 289 15.43 -8.83 -2.12
C ALA A 289 15.21 -8.72 -0.60
N LEU A 290 15.27 -9.84 0.10
CA LEU A 290 15.01 -9.94 1.54
C LEU A 290 16.10 -9.36 2.43
N ALA A 291 17.32 -9.21 1.94
CA ALA A 291 18.43 -8.63 2.71
C ALA A 291 18.14 -7.20 3.22
N ASP A 292 17.23 -6.48 2.57
CA ASP A 292 16.76 -5.15 2.99
C ASP A 292 15.29 -5.17 3.44
N ARG A 293 14.86 -6.24 4.09
CA ARG A 293 13.52 -6.44 4.65
C ARG A 293 13.61 -6.88 6.11
N MET A 294 12.49 -6.80 6.85
CA MET A 294 12.41 -7.30 8.23
C MET A 294 12.57 -8.81 8.31
N ALA A 295 12.06 -9.53 7.33
CA ALA A 295 12.19 -10.99 7.26
C ALA A 295 13.65 -11.43 7.09
N GLY A 296 14.45 -10.72 6.32
CA GLY A 296 15.89 -10.89 6.21
C GLY A 296 16.35 -12.08 5.36
N THR A 297 15.65 -13.23 5.39
CA THR A 297 16.04 -14.44 4.63
C THR A 297 14.85 -15.19 4.03
N PRO A 298 15.06 -15.92 2.91
CA PRO A 298 14.04 -16.76 2.29
C PRO A 298 13.51 -17.87 3.23
N GLU A 299 14.36 -18.47 4.05
CA GLU A 299 14.00 -19.54 4.98
C GLU A 299 13.03 -19.03 6.05
N ARG A 300 13.23 -17.81 6.53
CA ARG A 300 12.32 -17.19 7.51
C ARG A 300 10.94 -16.91 6.90
N VAL A 301 10.90 -16.47 5.65
CA VAL A 301 9.66 -16.27 4.91
C VAL A 301 8.96 -17.59 4.63
N ASP A 302 9.68 -18.60 4.13
CA ASP A 302 9.10 -19.93 3.86
C ASP A 302 8.52 -20.54 5.13
N LYS A 303 9.25 -20.49 6.25
CA LYS A 303 8.76 -20.99 7.55
C LYS A 303 7.48 -20.26 7.97
N PHE A 304 7.40 -18.95 7.81
CA PHE A 304 6.22 -18.17 8.15
C PHE A 304 5.01 -18.60 7.32
N LEU A 305 5.15 -18.65 5.99
CA LEU A 305 4.08 -19.01 5.07
C LEU A 305 3.62 -20.47 5.23
N THR A 306 4.56 -21.39 5.37
CA THR A 306 4.25 -22.83 5.53
C THR A 306 3.64 -23.13 6.89
N THR A 307 3.99 -22.39 7.95
CA THR A 307 3.33 -22.52 9.27
C THR A 307 1.84 -22.19 9.17
N ILE A 308 1.50 -21.08 8.53
CA ILE A 308 0.10 -20.66 8.33
C ILE A 308 -0.64 -21.68 7.46
N THR A 309 -0.05 -22.07 6.34
CA THR A 309 -0.67 -23.04 5.42
C THR A 309 -0.95 -24.38 6.09
N THR A 310 0.03 -24.91 6.83
CA THR A 310 -0.12 -26.20 7.52
C THR A 310 -1.25 -26.16 8.53
N ALA A 311 -1.39 -25.07 9.26
CA ALA A 311 -2.45 -24.91 10.25
C ALA A 311 -3.84 -24.72 9.61
N LEU A 312 -3.93 -23.99 8.49
CA LEU A 312 -5.21 -23.62 7.89
C LEU A 312 -5.72 -24.56 6.82
N LYS A 313 -4.85 -25.36 6.18
CA LYS A 313 -5.25 -26.26 5.08
C LYS A 313 -6.37 -27.25 5.46
N PRO A 314 -6.35 -27.90 6.65
CA PRO A 314 -7.47 -28.74 7.08
C PRO A 314 -8.80 -27.97 7.16
N LEU A 315 -8.80 -26.81 7.79
CA LEU A 315 -9.99 -25.96 7.92
C LEU A 315 -10.48 -25.46 6.54
N ALA A 316 -9.57 -25.12 5.63
CA ALA A 316 -9.91 -24.78 4.25
C ALA A 316 -10.59 -25.95 3.53
N GLY A 317 -10.14 -27.18 3.77
CA GLY A 317 -10.78 -28.40 3.26
C GLY A 317 -12.20 -28.58 3.77
N GLU A 318 -12.44 -28.37 5.07
CA GLU A 318 -13.78 -28.40 5.66
C GLU A 318 -14.69 -27.31 5.06
N GLN A 319 -14.17 -26.10 4.87
CA GLN A 319 -14.89 -24.99 4.26
C GLN A 319 -15.29 -25.31 2.82
N ARG A 320 -14.36 -25.91 2.03
CA ARG A 320 -14.65 -26.36 0.66
C ARG A 320 -15.70 -27.48 0.64
N ALA A 321 -15.60 -28.46 1.54
CA ALA A 321 -16.54 -29.56 1.64
C ALA A 321 -17.97 -29.07 2.00
N ARG A 322 -18.09 -28.05 2.84
CA ARG A 322 -19.38 -27.43 3.17
C ARG A 322 -20.05 -26.83 1.94
N LEU A 323 -19.31 -26.09 1.10
CA LEU A 323 -19.86 -25.57 -0.16
C LEU A 323 -20.16 -26.68 -1.18
N ALA A 324 -19.39 -27.77 -1.19
CA ALA A 324 -19.68 -28.94 -2.01
C ALA A 324 -21.03 -29.59 -1.61
N GLY A 325 -21.31 -29.65 -0.30
CA GLY A 325 -22.61 -30.09 0.21
C GLY A 325 -23.77 -29.18 -0.24
N LEU A 326 -23.57 -27.88 -0.25
CA LEU A 326 -24.56 -26.91 -0.74
C LEU A 326 -24.81 -27.04 -2.24
N LYS A 327 -23.77 -27.27 -3.05
CA LYS A 327 -23.86 -27.48 -4.49
C LYS A 327 -24.44 -28.86 -4.84
N GLY A 328 -24.29 -29.85 -3.97
CA GLY A 328 -24.63 -31.26 -4.23
C GLY A 328 -23.58 -31.99 -5.09
N SER A 329 -22.43 -31.37 -5.33
CA SER A 329 -21.32 -31.95 -6.08
C SER A 329 -20.01 -31.24 -5.74
N ARG A 330 -18.88 -31.67 -6.32
CA ARG A 330 -17.58 -31.04 -6.12
C ARG A 330 -17.62 -29.54 -6.43
N ILE A 331 -17.01 -28.74 -5.56
CA ILE A 331 -16.76 -27.32 -5.80
C ILE A 331 -15.47 -27.19 -6.63
N GLU A 332 -15.59 -26.48 -7.73
CA GLU A 332 -14.47 -26.09 -8.59
C GLU A 332 -14.06 -24.64 -8.31
N GLU A 333 -12.91 -24.20 -8.80
CA GLU A 333 -12.40 -22.85 -8.63
C GLU A 333 -13.40 -21.76 -9.06
N TRP A 334 -14.09 -21.99 -10.19
CA TRP A 334 -15.12 -21.06 -10.71
C TRP A 334 -16.45 -21.08 -9.95
N ASP A 335 -16.62 -21.99 -9.02
CA ASP A 335 -17.84 -22.08 -8.18
C ASP A 335 -17.69 -21.34 -6.83
N ARG A 336 -16.46 -21.13 -6.39
CA ARG A 336 -16.13 -20.70 -5.03
C ARG A 336 -16.86 -19.43 -4.63
N THR A 337 -16.76 -18.35 -5.40
CA THR A 337 -17.38 -17.06 -5.09
C THR A 337 -18.88 -17.18 -5.09
N PHE A 338 -19.46 -17.77 -6.13
CA PHE A 338 -20.90 -17.96 -6.30
C PHE A 338 -21.54 -18.70 -5.10
N TYR A 339 -21.02 -19.88 -4.78
CA TYR A 339 -21.57 -20.67 -3.66
C TYR A 339 -21.24 -20.08 -2.27
N SER A 340 -20.14 -19.34 -2.15
CA SER A 340 -19.85 -18.59 -0.90
C SER A 340 -20.90 -17.52 -0.65
N ASP A 341 -21.33 -16.78 -1.65
CA ASP A 341 -22.32 -15.73 -1.50
C ASP A 341 -23.73 -16.30 -1.23
N ILE A 342 -24.10 -17.41 -1.88
CA ILE A 342 -25.33 -18.16 -1.53
C ILE A 342 -25.28 -18.62 -0.08
N ALA A 343 -24.19 -19.23 0.37
CA ALA A 343 -24.04 -19.74 1.73
C ALA A 343 -24.09 -18.61 2.75
N LYS A 344 -23.44 -17.48 2.49
CA LYS A 344 -23.53 -16.28 3.36
C LYS A 344 -24.95 -15.78 3.49
N LYS A 345 -25.69 -15.68 2.38
CA LYS A 345 -27.09 -15.25 2.38
C LYS A 345 -27.97 -16.21 3.17
N GLN A 346 -27.80 -17.52 2.99
CA GLN A 346 -28.59 -18.54 3.69
C GLN A 346 -28.28 -18.63 5.18
N GLN A 347 -26.99 -18.59 5.55
CA GLN A 347 -26.53 -18.82 6.91
C GLN A 347 -26.63 -17.58 7.80
N PHE A 348 -26.36 -16.39 7.26
CA PHE A 348 -26.24 -15.15 8.01
C PHE A 348 -27.35 -14.13 7.69
N ASN A 349 -28.25 -14.45 6.77
CA ASN A 349 -29.26 -13.51 6.26
C ASN A 349 -28.61 -12.16 5.82
N LEU A 350 -27.42 -12.24 5.23
CA LEU A 350 -26.62 -11.09 4.82
C LEU A 350 -26.70 -10.89 3.31
N ASP A 351 -27.37 -9.81 2.90
CA ASP A 351 -27.43 -9.37 1.52
C ASP A 351 -26.50 -8.16 1.33
N PRO A 352 -25.43 -8.29 0.52
CA PRO A 352 -24.49 -7.19 0.25
C PRO A 352 -25.16 -5.92 -0.32
N GLU A 353 -26.24 -6.07 -1.10
CA GLU A 353 -26.96 -4.93 -1.65
C GLU A 353 -27.76 -4.16 -0.58
N THR A 354 -28.27 -4.85 0.43
CA THR A 354 -28.89 -4.22 1.60
C THR A 354 -27.84 -3.44 2.41
N VAL A 355 -26.67 -4.02 2.64
CA VAL A 355 -25.57 -3.37 3.38
C VAL A 355 -25.10 -2.11 2.66
N ARG A 356 -24.98 -2.15 1.32
CA ARG A 356 -24.55 -1.02 0.49
C ARG A 356 -25.42 0.23 0.67
N GLN A 357 -26.73 0.09 0.94
CA GLN A 357 -27.65 1.21 1.13
C GLN A 357 -27.26 2.11 2.31
N TYR A 358 -26.42 1.64 3.20
CA TYR A 358 -25.97 2.36 4.39
C TYR A 358 -24.63 3.08 4.22
N PHE A 359 -23.97 2.98 3.07
CA PHE A 359 -22.68 3.61 2.84
C PHE A 359 -22.69 4.60 1.65
N PRO A 360 -23.43 5.74 1.76
CA PRO A 360 -23.28 6.82 0.79
C PRO A 360 -21.86 7.39 0.85
N ALA A 361 -21.20 7.53 -0.29
CA ALA A 361 -19.79 7.89 -0.39
C ALA A 361 -19.42 9.16 0.39
N GLN A 362 -20.20 10.24 0.23
CA GLN A 362 -19.90 11.51 0.91
C GLN A 362 -20.01 11.39 2.44
N HIS A 363 -21.06 10.72 2.94
CA HIS A 363 -21.21 10.48 4.37
C HIS A 363 -20.06 9.65 4.93
N THR A 364 -19.65 8.61 4.21
CA THR A 364 -18.51 7.76 4.58
C THR A 364 -17.21 8.57 4.64
N ILE A 365 -16.94 9.42 3.63
CA ILE A 365 -15.76 10.31 3.63
C ILE A 365 -15.77 11.21 4.87
N ASP A 366 -16.87 11.93 5.11
CA ASP A 366 -16.96 12.89 6.21
C ASP A 366 -16.77 12.22 7.57
N ALA A 367 -17.35 11.04 7.77
CA ALA A 367 -17.20 10.27 8.99
C ALA A 367 -15.78 9.73 9.19
N VAL A 368 -15.13 9.26 8.13
CA VAL A 368 -13.72 8.82 8.16
C VAL A 368 -12.82 9.98 8.54
N LEU A 369 -12.99 11.15 7.91
CA LEU A 369 -12.21 12.36 8.25
C LEU A 369 -12.41 12.76 9.72
N ALA A 370 -13.64 12.69 10.24
CA ALA A 370 -13.92 12.99 11.64
C ALA A 370 -13.24 12.01 12.61
N ILE A 371 -13.26 10.71 12.31
CA ILE A 371 -12.58 9.67 13.12
C ILE A 371 -11.08 9.94 13.19
N TYR A 372 -10.43 10.13 12.06
CA TYR A 372 -8.99 10.37 12.01
C TYR A 372 -8.61 11.73 12.59
N SER A 373 -9.44 12.76 12.41
CA SER A 373 -9.25 14.07 13.04
C SER A 373 -9.19 13.93 14.57
N HIS A 374 -10.19 13.29 15.14
CA HIS A 374 -10.27 13.08 16.58
C HIS A 374 -9.13 12.21 17.13
N MET A 375 -8.84 11.12 16.44
CA MET A 375 -7.85 10.14 16.89
C MET A 375 -6.41 10.66 16.77
N LEU A 376 -6.08 11.35 15.68
CA LEU A 376 -4.71 11.74 15.35
C LEU A 376 -4.41 13.22 15.58
N GLY A 377 -5.38 14.02 16.06
CA GLY A 377 -5.20 15.47 16.24
C GLY A 377 -4.90 16.21 14.93
N LEU A 378 -5.60 15.86 13.85
CA LEU A 378 -5.49 16.47 12.54
C LEU A 378 -6.76 17.24 12.22
N THR A 379 -6.63 18.38 11.54
CA THR A 379 -7.76 19.12 10.97
C THR A 379 -7.73 19.02 9.46
N PHE A 380 -8.80 18.49 8.88
CA PHE A 380 -8.98 18.34 7.43
C PHE A 380 -9.92 19.46 6.93
N THR A 381 -9.42 20.32 6.04
CA THR A 381 -10.21 21.42 5.48
C THR A 381 -10.28 21.28 3.97
N LYS A 382 -11.49 21.15 3.42
CA LYS A 382 -11.70 21.15 1.98
C LYS A 382 -11.19 22.47 1.40
N ALA A 383 -10.29 22.42 0.43
CA ALA A 383 -9.56 23.57 -0.06
C ALA A 383 -9.95 23.88 -1.52
N ALA A 384 -10.78 24.89 -1.70
CA ALA A 384 -11.04 25.43 -3.03
C ALA A 384 -9.77 26.07 -3.60
N GLY A 385 -9.54 25.90 -4.91
CA GLY A 385 -8.42 26.53 -5.63
C GLY A 385 -7.08 25.81 -5.53
N LEU A 386 -7.02 24.61 -4.94
CA LEU A 386 -5.86 23.74 -5.16
C LEU A 386 -5.82 23.28 -6.62
N PRO A 387 -4.63 23.29 -7.28
CA PRO A 387 -4.52 22.78 -8.64
C PRO A 387 -4.92 21.30 -8.67
N ALA A 388 -5.73 20.91 -9.65
CA ALA A 388 -6.18 19.52 -9.83
C ALA A 388 -6.17 19.16 -11.32
N TRP A 389 -6.07 17.88 -11.63
CA TRP A 389 -6.00 17.34 -12.99
C TRP A 389 -7.37 17.00 -13.59
N HIS A 390 -8.43 17.01 -12.77
CA HIS A 390 -9.81 16.73 -13.21
C HIS A 390 -10.82 17.43 -12.31
N PRO A 391 -11.99 17.86 -12.83
CA PRO A 391 -13.02 18.57 -12.03
C PRO A 391 -13.59 17.78 -10.85
N ASP A 392 -13.61 16.44 -10.94
CA ASP A 392 -14.14 15.56 -9.87
C ASP A 392 -13.15 15.36 -8.72
N VAL A 393 -11.94 15.87 -8.84
CA VAL A 393 -10.90 15.72 -7.80
C VAL A 393 -11.15 16.74 -6.69
N VAL A 394 -11.21 16.25 -5.46
CA VAL A 394 -11.41 17.09 -4.27
C VAL A 394 -10.13 17.18 -3.46
N GLY A 395 -9.62 18.39 -3.27
CA GLY A 395 -8.43 18.63 -2.47
C GLY A 395 -8.75 19.04 -1.02
N TYR A 396 -7.92 18.57 -0.10
CA TYR A 396 -7.96 18.91 1.33
C TYR A 396 -6.61 19.43 1.79
N ARG A 397 -6.62 20.48 2.60
CA ARG A 397 -5.47 20.93 3.38
C ARG A 397 -5.53 20.29 4.77
N VAL A 398 -4.39 19.85 5.27
CA VAL A 398 -4.28 19.20 6.57
C VAL A 398 -3.37 20.00 7.48
N THR A 399 -3.85 20.27 8.69
CA THR A 399 -3.07 20.95 9.73
C THR A 399 -3.08 20.13 11.02
N ASP A 400 -2.06 20.28 11.82
CA ASP A 400 -2.04 19.80 13.20
C ASP A 400 -3.02 20.62 14.04
N THR A 401 -3.97 19.98 14.69
CA THR A 401 -5.06 20.69 15.41
C THR A 401 -4.54 21.52 16.58
N ALA A 402 -3.52 21.05 17.28
CA ALA A 402 -3.01 21.73 18.47
C ALA A 402 -2.10 22.91 18.15
N SER A 403 -1.25 22.79 17.13
CA SER A 403 -0.24 23.80 16.78
C SER A 403 -0.62 24.68 15.58
N GLY A 404 -1.61 24.25 14.77
CA GLY A 404 -1.93 24.88 13.49
C GLY A 404 -0.88 24.63 12.40
N ALA A 405 0.16 23.84 12.66
CA ALA A 405 1.22 23.57 11.71
C ALA A 405 0.70 22.84 10.48
N ASP A 406 1.12 23.28 9.29
CA ASP A 406 0.77 22.65 8.02
C ASP A 406 1.40 21.24 7.93
N ARG A 407 0.57 20.24 7.66
CA ARG A 407 0.98 18.84 7.48
C ARG A 407 1.01 18.44 6.01
N GLY A 408 0.32 19.18 5.16
CA GLY A 408 0.28 18.95 3.73
C GLY A 408 -1.10 19.03 3.11
N VAL A 409 -1.18 18.48 1.91
CA VAL A 409 -2.44 18.37 1.17
C VAL A 409 -2.64 16.94 0.72
N PHE A 410 -3.89 16.54 0.58
CA PHE A 410 -4.23 15.33 -0.12
C PHE A 410 -5.42 15.54 -1.05
N TYR A 411 -5.50 14.70 -2.07
CA TYR A 411 -6.57 14.71 -3.05
C TYR A 411 -7.35 13.41 -2.99
N LEU A 412 -8.65 13.49 -3.23
CA LEU A 412 -9.55 12.37 -3.45
C LEU A 412 -9.95 12.35 -4.92
N ASP A 413 -9.50 11.35 -5.65
CA ASP A 413 -9.83 11.07 -7.03
C ASP A 413 -10.53 9.71 -7.10
N LEU A 414 -11.83 9.67 -6.79
CA LEU A 414 -12.53 8.46 -6.40
C LEU A 414 -13.41 7.84 -7.49
N PHE A 415 -13.61 8.51 -8.63
CA PHE A 415 -14.51 8.03 -9.68
C PHE A 415 -13.77 7.55 -10.92
N PRO A 416 -14.24 6.49 -11.59
CA PRO A 416 -13.59 5.94 -12.78
C PRO A 416 -13.69 6.90 -13.98
N ARG A 417 -12.67 6.88 -14.81
CA ARG A 417 -12.65 7.52 -16.13
C ARG A 417 -11.64 6.81 -17.05
N PRO A 418 -11.77 6.94 -18.38
CA PRO A 418 -10.83 6.31 -19.32
C PRO A 418 -9.37 6.69 -19.03
N GLY A 419 -8.51 5.69 -19.00
CA GLY A 419 -7.06 5.86 -18.82
C GLY A 419 -6.58 6.13 -17.39
N LYS A 420 -7.46 6.24 -16.41
CA LYS A 420 -7.11 6.35 -15.00
C LYS A 420 -6.72 4.98 -14.45
N TYR A 421 -5.85 4.97 -13.45
CA TYR A 421 -5.47 3.76 -12.68
C TYR A 421 -6.71 2.99 -12.20
N GLY A 422 -6.75 1.69 -12.48
CA GLY A 422 -7.95 0.87 -12.37
C GLY A 422 -8.25 0.29 -10.99
N HIS A 423 -7.32 0.41 -10.03
CA HIS A 423 -7.50 -0.09 -8.66
C HIS A 423 -7.62 1.06 -7.66
N PHE A 424 -7.79 0.74 -6.37
CA PHE A 424 -7.61 1.69 -5.29
C PHE A 424 -6.12 1.77 -4.92
N ALA A 425 -5.60 2.98 -4.71
CA ALA A 425 -4.22 3.18 -4.26
C ALA A 425 -4.00 4.58 -3.67
N ASN A 426 -3.03 4.68 -2.77
CA ASN A 426 -2.46 5.95 -2.34
C ASN A 426 -1.18 6.27 -3.13
N PHE A 427 -1.12 7.44 -3.74
CA PHE A 427 0.06 7.97 -4.42
C PHE A 427 0.56 9.21 -3.69
N GLY A 428 1.83 9.18 -3.27
CA GLY A 428 2.50 10.30 -2.61
C GLY A 428 3.57 10.92 -3.52
N PRO A 429 3.20 11.84 -4.42
CA PRO A 429 4.18 12.44 -5.33
C PRO A 429 5.31 13.17 -4.59
N THR A 430 5.05 13.66 -3.37
CA THR A 430 6.09 14.26 -2.54
C THR A 430 5.86 13.96 -1.05
N SER A 431 6.94 13.74 -0.30
CA SER A 431 6.89 13.58 1.16
C SER A 431 7.37 14.85 1.86
N ARG A 432 6.98 15.05 3.12
CA ARG A 432 7.42 16.20 3.93
C ARG A 432 8.95 16.24 4.05
N ARG A 433 9.54 17.45 4.03
CA ARG A 433 10.96 17.67 4.34
C ARG A 433 11.23 19.05 4.91
N THR A 434 12.39 19.23 5.54
CA THR A 434 12.92 20.54 5.93
C THR A 434 13.85 21.05 4.83
N LEU A 435 13.57 22.24 4.32
CA LEU A 435 14.42 22.90 3.32
C LEU A 435 15.68 23.49 3.95
N PRO A 436 16.74 23.79 3.16
CA PRO A 436 17.99 24.36 3.72
C PRO A 436 17.84 25.69 4.47
N ASP A 437 16.79 26.45 4.19
CA ASP A 437 16.45 27.68 4.89
C ASP A 437 15.65 27.48 6.18
N GLY A 438 15.35 26.23 6.55
CA GLY A 438 14.57 25.85 7.73
C GLY A 438 13.05 25.85 7.50
N THR A 439 12.55 26.24 6.33
CA THR A 439 11.12 26.13 6.01
C THR A 439 10.72 24.67 5.80
N ILE A 440 9.44 24.38 6.01
CA ILE A 440 8.91 23.02 5.82
C ILE A 440 8.24 22.96 4.46
N ARG A 441 8.67 22.02 3.63
CA ARG A 441 7.90 21.61 2.46
C ARG A 441 6.95 20.49 2.87
N PRO A 442 5.62 20.74 2.80
CA PRO A 442 4.62 19.79 3.25
C PRO A 442 4.46 18.61 2.27
N ALA A 443 3.86 17.51 2.75
CA ALA A 443 3.55 16.34 1.93
C ALA A 443 2.41 16.63 0.94
N VAL A 444 2.42 15.92 -0.20
CA VAL A 444 1.31 15.85 -1.15
C VAL A 444 0.96 14.40 -1.39
N ASN A 445 -0.30 14.04 -1.19
CA ASN A 445 -0.80 12.69 -1.38
C ASN A 445 -2.09 12.67 -2.18
N THR A 446 -2.42 11.51 -2.73
CA THR A 446 -3.63 11.31 -3.52
C THR A 446 -4.17 9.92 -3.26
N ILE A 447 -5.45 9.82 -2.91
CA ILE A 447 -6.18 8.55 -2.92
C ILE A 447 -6.91 8.47 -4.25
N VAL A 448 -6.54 7.48 -5.04
CA VAL A 448 -7.16 7.17 -6.34
C VAL A 448 -8.05 5.96 -6.16
N GLY A 449 -9.31 6.03 -6.62
CA GLY A 449 -10.27 4.95 -6.52
C GLY A 449 -11.23 4.91 -7.70
N ASN A 450 -12.10 3.90 -7.74
CA ASN A 450 -13.04 3.71 -8.82
C ASN A 450 -14.42 3.32 -8.28
N TRP A 451 -14.97 4.16 -7.40
CA TRP A 451 -16.31 4.00 -6.84
C TRP A 451 -17.39 4.18 -7.90
N PRO A 452 -18.59 3.63 -7.68
CA PRO A 452 -19.72 3.86 -8.57
C PRO A 452 -19.95 5.36 -8.78
N ILE A 453 -20.13 5.78 -10.03
CA ILE A 453 -20.38 7.20 -10.36
C ILE A 453 -21.76 7.59 -9.83
N PRO A 454 -21.89 8.71 -9.08
CA PRO A 454 -23.20 9.19 -8.64
C PRO A 454 -24.05 9.63 -9.85
N ALA A 455 -25.37 9.40 -9.80
CA ALA A 455 -26.31 9.89 -10.78
C ALA A 455 -27.21 10.97 -10.18
N PRO A 456 -27.87 11.81 -10.97
CA PRO A 456 -28.79 12.82 -10.44
C PRO A 456 -29.84 12.20 -9.50
N GLY A 457 -29.84 12.66 -8.23
CA GLY A 457 -30.72 12.14 -7.18
C GLY A 457 -30.36 10.76 -6.61
N LYS A 458 -29.24 10.16 -7.07
CA LYS A 458 -28.76 8.85 -6.56
C LYS A 458 -27.29 9.00 -6.14
N PRO A 459 -26.99 8.92 -4.83
CA PRO A 459 -25.61 8.99 -4.35
C PRO A 459 -24.80 7.76 -4.81
N SER A 460 -23.49 7.90 -4.87
CA SER A 460 -22.60 6.74 -4.94
C SER A 460 -22.74 5.93 -3.66
N LEU A 461 -23.12 4.67 -3.77
CA LEU A 461 -23.27 3.74 -2.66
C LEU A 461 -22.13 2.74 -2.67
N LEU A 462 -21.45 2.59 -1.53
CA LEU A 462 -20.26 1.78 -1.39
C LEU A 462 -20.60 0.39 -0.85
N SER A 463 -19.90 -0.63 -1.32
CA SER A 463 -19.90 -1.92 -0.63
C SER A 463 -19.08 -1.81 0.68
N HIS A 464 -19.28 -2.72 1.63
CA HIS A 464 -18.44 -2.79 2.80
C HIS A 464 -16.94 -3.00 2.47
N ALA A 465 -16.67 -3.75 1.40
CA ALA A 465 -15.31 -3.92 0.89
C ALA A 465 -14.69 -2.59 0.41
N ASP A 466 -15.45 -1.73 -0.28
CA ASP A 466 -14.98 -0.40 -0.68
C ASP A 466 -14.65 0.46 0.54
N VAL A 467 -15.43 0.35 1.62
CA VAL A 467 -15.19 1.06 2.88
C VAL A 467 -13.91 0.56 3.57
N ILE A 468 -13.67 -0.76 3.60
CA ILE A 468 -12.41 -1.36 4.11
C ILE A 468 -11.23 -0.80 3.32
N THR A 469 -11.31 -0.84 1.99
CA THR A 469 -10.24 -0.35 1.11
C THR A 469 -10.00 1.16 1.32
N PHE A 470 -11.05 1.94 1.51
CA PHE A 470 -10.89 3.38 1.80
C PHE A 470 -10.18 3.64 3.13
N PHE A 471 -10.47 2.87 4.18
CA PHE A 471 -9.74 2.94 5.45
C PHE A 471 -8.27 2.54 5.28
N HIS A 472 -8.01 1.53 4.46
CA HIS A 472 -6.66 1.10 4.12
C HIS A 472 -5.85 2.23 3.46
N GLU A 473 -6.36 2.77 2.35
CA GLU A 473 -5.66 3.83 1.60
C GLU A 473 -5.55 5.14 2.40
N PHE A 474 -6.56 5.43 3.22
CA PHE A 474 -6.50 6.55 4.15
C PHE A 474 -5.44 6.31 5.25
N GLY A 475 -5.19 5.06 5.61
CA GLY A 475 -4.08 4.67 6.50
C GLY A 475 -2.71 5.06 5.92
N HIS A 476 -2.47 4.79 4.64
CA HIS A 476 -1.26 5.28 3.95
C HIS A 476 -1.20 6.81 3.90
N ASN A 477 -2.33 7.46 3.63
CA ASN A 477 -2.42 8.92 3.57
C ASN A 477 -2.03 9.56 4.91
N VAL A 478 -2.57 9.10 6.04
CA VAL A 478 -2.20 9.66 7.36
C VAL A 478 -0.78 9.29 7.77
N ALA A 479 -0.26 8.14 7.35
CA ALA A 479 1.14 7.80 7.58
C ALA A 479 2.08 8.82 6.93
N ALA A 480 1.83 9.20 5.68
CA ALA A 480 2.60 10.21 4.97
C ALA A 480 2.44 11.62 5.59
N LEU A 481 1.20 12.02 5.91
CA LEU A 481 0.90 13.34 6.49
C LEU A 481 1.43 13.50 7.93
N CYS A 482 1.53 12.42 8.69
CA CYS A 482 2.04 12.44 10.07
C CYS A 482 3.56 12.27 10.14
N SER A 483 4.22 11.81 9.09
CA SER A 483 5.69 11.65 9.08
C SER A 483 6.39 12.99 9.36
N ASP A 484 7.50 12.95 10.14
CA ASP A 484 8.08 14.17 10.71
C ASP A 484 9.62 14.21 10.71
N SER A 485 10.26 13.40 9.88
CA SER A 485 11.70 13.48 9.64
C SER A 485 12.05 14.76 8.88
N PRO A 486 13.26 15.35 9.11
CA PRO A 486 13.72 16.46 8.28
C PRO A 486 14.08 16.06 6.84
N TYR A 487 14.18 14.77 6.53
CA TYR A 487 14.61 14.23 5.24
C TYR A 487 13.46 13.52 4.53
N GLU A 488 13.25 13.84 3.26
CA GLU A 488 12.19 13.25 2.43
C GLU A 488 12.32 11.74 2.31
N THR A 489 13.53 11.23 2.06
CA THR A 489 13.82 9.79 1.94
C THR A 489 13.36 9.00 3.18
N LEU A 490 13.41 9.60 4.36
CA LEU A 490 12.94 8.96 5.60
C LEU A 490 11.41 9.05 5.78
N ASN A 491 10.75 9.97 5.11
CA ASN A 491 9.30 10.17 5.16
C ASN A 491 8.55 9.46 4.02
N SER A 492 9.27 8.89 3.05
CA SER A 492 8.68 8.20 1.88
C SER A 492 8.22 6.76 2.16
N GLY A 493 7.72 6.47 3.37
CA GLY A 493 7.16 5.17 3.75
C GLY A 493 8.00 4.41 4.77
N TYR A 494 7.91 3.08 4.73
CA TYR A 494 8.56 2.14 5.64
C TYR A 494 9.38 1.10 4.85
N ARG A 495 9.93 0.07 5.54
CA ARG A 495 10.37 -1.14 4.84
C ARG A 495 9.18 -1.79 4.15
N LEU A 496 9.39 -2.40 2.99
CA LEU A 496 8.30 -2.91 2.16
C LEU A 496 7.42 -3.94 2.91
N ASP A 497 8.01 -4.75 3.76
CA ASP A 497 7.28 -5.74 4.57
C ASP A 497 6.68 -5.17 5.89
N PHE A 498 6.67 -3.84 6.02
CA PHE A 498 5.93 -3.13 7.07
C PHE A 498 5.03 -2.02 6.52
N VAL A 499 5.19 -1.64 5.26
CA VAL A 499 4.46 -0.50 4.67
C VAL A 499 2.94 -0.66 4.77
N GLU A 500 2.46 -1.91 4.73
CA GLU A 500 1.06 -2.26 4.86
C GLU A 500 0.57 -2.36 6.32
N ALA A 501 1.46 -2.38 7.31
CA ALA A 501 1.02 -2.56 8.69
C ALA A 501 0.17 -1.40 9.23
N PRO A 502 0.48 -0.12 8.96
CA PRO A 502 -0.38 1.00 9.34
C PRO A 502 -1.75 0.98 8.65
N SER A 503 -1.81 0.68 7.37
CA SER A 503 -3.06 0.64 6.59
C SER A 503 -3.93 -0.54 7.01
N GLN A 504 -3.36 -1.75 7.08
CA GLN A 504 -4.07 -2.96 7.50
C GLN A 504 -4.55 -2.92 8.96
N MET A 505 -3.86 -2.19 9.83
CA MET A 505 -4.33 -2.00 11.21
C MET A 505 -5.67 -1.27 11.23
N LEU A 506 -5.82 -0.25 10.40
CA LEU A 506 -7.02 0.58 10.33
C LEU A 506 -8.20 -0.11 9.65
N GLU A 507 -7.99 -1.11 8.79
CA GLU A 507 -9.05 -1.97 8.25
C GLU A 507 -9.90 -2.63 9.35
N ASN A 508 -9.31 -2.90 10.52
CA ASN A 508 -10.02 -3.56 11.61
C ASN A 508 -11.09 -2.67 12.25
N PHE A 509 -10.97 -1.34 12.13
CA PHE A 509 -11.96 -0.40 12.64
C PHE A 509 -13.34 -0.60 12.00
N VAL A 510 -13.40 -0.93 10.71
CA VAL A 510 -14.67 -1.12 9.98
C VAL A 510 -15.34 -2.48 10.21
N TRP A 511 -14.89 -3.22 11.21
CA TRP A 511 -15.57 -4.39 11.74
C TRP A 511 -16.15 -4.15 13.16
N GLU A 512 -15.81 -3.01 13.75
CA GLU A 512 -16.27 -2.67 15.09
C GLU A 512 -17.64 -1.99 15.04
N PRO A 513 -18.66 -2.50 15.78
CA PRO A 513 -20.03 -2.00 15.69
C PRO A 513 -20.17 -0.49 15.93
N THR A 514 -19.40 0.07 16.84
CA THR A 514 -19.42 1.51 17.15
C THR A 514 -18.95 2.36 15.98
N ILE A 515 -17.91 1.91 15.27
CA ILE A 515 -17.38 2.57 14.07
C ILE A 515 -18.36 2.40 12.92
N LEU A 516 -18.85 1.18 12.68
CA LEU A 516 -19.80 0.90 11.59
C LEU A 516 -21.08 1.76 11.72
N LYS A 517 -21.60 1.94 12.93
CA LYS A 517 -22.75 2.83 13.16
C LYS A 517 -22.42 4.30 12.85
N GLN A 518 -21.22 4.74 13.15
CA GLN A 518 -20.81 6.13 12.91
C GLN A 518 -20.62 6.43 11.43
N ILE A 519 -20.08 5.47 10.65
CA ILE A 519 -19.77 5.66 9.23
C ILE A 519 -20.92 5.27 8.30
N SER A 520 -22.00 4.73 8.81
CA SER A 520 -23.16 4.28 8.04
C SER A 520 -24.35 5.21 8.19
N SER A 521 -25.10 5.39 7.10
CA SER A 521 -26.34 6.17 7.06
C SER A 521 -27.15 5.77 5.83
N ASN A 522 -28.40 5.35 6.02
CA ASN A 522 -29.31 5.13 4.90
C ASN A 522 -29.96 6.45 4.41
N ALA A 523 -30.83 6.38 3.42
CA ALA A 523 -31.52 7.55 2.88
C ALA A 523 -32.41 8.30 3.91
N ALA A 524 -32.78 7.66 5.01
CA ALA A 524 -33.52 8.28 6.12
C ALA A 524 -32.59 8.86 7.22
N GLY A 525 -31.27 8.75 7.07
CA GLY A 525 -30.28 9.19 8.05
C GLY A 525 -30.05 8.16 9.18
N GLU A 526 -30.52 6.92 9.04
CA GLU A 526 -30.40 5.88 10.05
C GLU A 526 -29.11 5.06 9.84
N PRO A 527 -28.38 4.71 10.91
CA PRO A 527 -27.20 3.84 10.82
C PRO A 527 -27.59 2.37 10.56
N LEU A 528 -26.57 1.54 10.28
CA LEU A 528 -26.73 0.08 10.16
C LEU A 528 -27.46 -0.49 11.40
N PRO A 529 -28.53 -1.28 11.19
CA PRO A 529 -29.25 -1.94 12.28
C PRO A 529 -28.37 -2.97 13.01
N ASP A 530 -28.59 -3.16 14.31
CA ASP A 530 -27.84 -4.12 15.14
C ASP A 530 -27.90 -5.56 14.59
N ALA A 531 -29.04 -5.96 14.02
CA ALA A 531 -29.20 -7.27 13.41
C ALA A 531 -28.28 -7.45 12.18
N VAL A 532 -28.12 -6.41 11.35
CA VAL A 532 -27.25 -6.43 10.18
C VAL A 532 -25.77 -6.44 10.62
N LEU A 533 -25.41 -5.64 11.63
CA LEU A 533 -24.06 -5.64 12.23
C LEU A 533 -23.71 -7.01 12.80
N ALA A 534 -24.63 -7.67 13.50
CA ALA A 534 -24.42 -9.02 14.03
C ALA A 534 -24.20 -10.03 12.89
N SER A 535 -24.99 -9.95 11.80
CA SER A 535 -24.83 -10.80 10.62
C SER A 535 -23.50 -10.57 9.91
N MET A 536 -23.08 -9.31 9.76
CA MET A 536 -21.78 -8.96 9.16
C MET A 536 -20.62 -9.56 9.99
N ASN A 537 -20.63 -9.38 11.31
CA ASN A 537 -19.59 -9.92 12.18
C ASN A 537 -19.59 -11.45 12.22
N ALA A 538 -20.76 -12.10 12.21
CA ALA A 538 -20.85 -13.55 12.11
C ALA A 538 -20.30 -14.10 10.78
N ALA A 539 -20.45 -13.34 9.69
CA ALA A 539 -19.94 -13.71 8.37
C ALA A 539 -18.47 -13.33 8.15
N ARG A 540 -17.83 -12.57 9.02
CA ARG A 540 -16.46 -12.02 8.85
C ARG A 540 -15.45 -13.10 8.51
N HIS A 541 -15.45 -14.20 9.23
CA HIS A 541 -14.49 -15.30 9.06
C HIS A 541 -15.01 -16.44 8.17
N PHE A 542 -16.15 -16.23 7.49
CA PHE A 542 -16.72 -17.25 6.62
C PHE A 542 -15.80 -17.58 5.46
N ASN A 543 -15.38 -18.85 5.32
CA ASN A 543 -14.44 -19.34 4.33
C ASN A 543 -13.05 -18.64 4.35
N GLN A 544 -12.69 -17.99 5.46
CA GLN A 544 -11.44 -17.24 5.59
C GLN A 544 -10.20 -18.13 5.40
N ALA A 545 -10.15 -19.31 6.02
CA ALA A 545 -9.00 -20.20 5.89
C ALA A 545 -8.75 -20.60 4.43
N TRP A 546 -9.82 -20.92 3.70
CA TRP A 546 -9.70 -21.22 2.26
C TRP A 546 -9.28 -19.98 1.46
N GLY A 547 -9.80 -18.78 1.83
CA GLY A 547 -9.39 -17.50 1.26
C GLY A 547 -7.90 -17.24 1.40
N VAL A 548 -7.40 -17.36 2.61
CA VAL A 548 -6.00 -17.08 2.96
C VAL A 548 -5.05 -18.09 2.30
N VAL A 549 -5.36 -19.40 2.40
CA VAL A 549 -4.52 -20.47 1.85
C VAL A 549 -4.48 -20.47 0.33
N GLY A 550 -5.60 -20.17 -0.34
CA GLY A 550 -5.68 -20.11 -1.81
C GLY A 550 -5.42 -18.72 -2.41
N GLY A 551 -5.21 -17.70 -1.58
CA GLY A 551 -4.95 -16.31 -1.95
C GLY A 551 -3.54 -15.87 -1.57
N ASP A 552 -3.42 -14.89 -0.68
CA ASP A 552 -2.17 -14.19 -0.38
C ASP A 552 -1.00 -15.12 0.00
N ILE A 553 -1.28 -16.15 0.79
CA ILE A 553 -0.24 -17.11 1.18
C ILE A 553 0.23 -17.94 -0.02
N PHE A 554 -0.70 -18.39 -0.89
CA PHE A 554 -0.35 -19.14 -2.09
C PHE A 554 0.48 -18.31 -3.06
N TYR A 555 0.07 -17.06 -3.36
CA TYR A 555 0.83 -16.18 -4.23
C TYR A 555 2.22 -15.88 -3.67
N ALA A 556 2.33 -15.64 -2.37
CA ALA A 556 3.62 -15.43 -1.70
C ALA A 556 4.53 -16.67 -1.74
N LEU A 557 3.96 -17.88 -1.62
CA LEU A 557 4.71 -19.13 -1.77
C LEU A 557 5.22 -19.32 -3.20
N VAL A 558 4.39 -19.06 -4.21
CA VAL A 558 4.83 -19.11 -5.62
C VAL A 558 5.94 -18.11 -5.87
N ASP A 559 5.76 -16.87 -5.43
CA ASP A 559 6.74 -15.79 -5.57
C ASP A 559 8.11 -16.18 -4.99
N GLN A 560 8.13 -16.69 -3.75
CA GLN A 560 9.37 -17.17 -3.15
C GLN A 560 10.01 -18.31 -3.95
N ARG A 561 9.21 -19.28 -4.42
CA ARG A 561 9.73 -20.45 -5.14
C ARG A 561 10.31 -20.11 -6.50
N ILE A 562 9.67 -19.24 -7.28
CA ILE A 562 10.22 -18.83 -8.58
C ILE A 562 11.49 -17.99 -8.46
N HIS A 563 11.70 -17.30 -7.33
CA HIS A 563 12.86 -16.44 -7.07
C HIS A 563 13.96 -17.10 -6.23
N THR A 564 13.71 -18.31 -5.71
CA THR A 564 14.74 -19.13 -5.04
C THR A 564 15.24 -20.29 -5.91
N ALA A 565 14.42 -20.73 -6.88
CA ALA A 565 14.79 -21.81 -7.79
C ALA A 565 15.92 -21.38 -8.76
N PRO A 566 16.86 -22.27 -9.07
CA PRO A 566 17.89 -21.98 -10.07
C PRO A 566 17.28 -21.97 -11.48
N PRO A 567 17.59 -20.95 -12.32
CA PRO A 567 17.17 -20.95 -13.72
C PRO A 567 17.75 -22.14 -14.53
N PRO A 568 17.04 -22.62 -15.58
CA PRO A 568 15.76 -22.14 -16.06
C PRO A 568 14.58 -22.59 -15.20
N VAL A 569 13.67 -21.66 -14.86
CA VAL A 569 12.50 -21.95 -14.01
C VAL A 569 11.26 -22.14 -14.89
N ASP A 570 10.60 -23.27 -14.77
CA ASP A 570 9.25 -23.46 -15.30
C ASP A 570 8.22 -22.92 -14.31
N THR A 571 7.82 -21.67 -14.51
CA THR A 571 6.93 -20.95 -13.60
C THR A 571 5.56 -21.59 -13.48
N THR A 572 5.04 -22.17 -14.57
CA THR A 572 3.76 -22.90 -14.59
C THR A 572 3.85 -24.21 -13.79
N ALA A 573 4.95 -24.94 -13.93
CA ALA A 573 5.17 -26.15 -13.12
C ALA A 573 5.33 -25.82 -11.63
N VAL A 574 6.04 -24.74 -11.28
CA VAL A 574 6.13 -24.23 -9.90
C VAL A 574 4.76 -23.84 -9.37
N TRP A 575 3.96 -23.13 -10.16
CA TRP A 575 2.58 -22.77 -9.81
C TRP A 575 1.74 -24.01 -9.48
N GLN A 576 1.71 -24.98 -10.40
CA GLN A 576 0.96 -26.23 -10.24
C GLN A 576 1.41 -27.02 -9.00
N ALA A 577 2.71 -27.23 -8.83
CA ALA A 577 3.27 -27.95 -7.70
C ALA A 577 2.94 -27.26 -6.36
N THR A 578 3.06 -25.94 -6.30
CA THR A 578 2.73 -25.15 -5.11
C THR A 578 1.24 -25.23 -4.78
N LYS A 579 0.37 -25.12 -5.80
CA LYS A 579 -1.08 -25.24 -5.62
C LYS A 579 -1.46 -26.60 -5.03
N THR A 580 -0.97 -27.67 -5.60
CA THR A 580 -1.22 -29.04 -5.11
C THR A 580 -0.73 -29.26 -3.68
N ALA A 581 0.47 -28.76 -3.36
CA ALA A 581 1.07 -28.99 -2.05
C ALA A 581 0.39 -28.16 -0.94
N TYR A 582 0.03 -26.92 -1.20
CA TYR A 582 -0.30 -25.94 -0.15
C TYR A 582 -1.74 -25.45 -0.15
N THR A 583 -2.51 -25.67 -1.21
CA THR A 583 -3.94 -25.31 -1.24
C THR A 583 -4.84 -26.55 -1.18
N VAL A 584 -6.15 -26.31 -1.16
CA VAL A 584 -7.18 -27.37 -1.29
C VAL A 584 -7.79 -27.37 -2.68
N ASP A 585 -7.30 -26.52 -3.55
CA ASP A 585 -7.81 -26.31 -4.91
C ASP A 585 -6.95 -27.05 -5.93
N ASP A 586 -7.57 -27.46 -7.03
CA ASP A 586 -6.84 -28.11 -8.12
C ASP A 586 -6.32 -27.07 -9.11
N TYR A 587 -5.23 -27.40 -9.76
CA TYR A 587 -4.76 -26.61 -10.90
C TYR A 587 -5.70 -26.83 -12.12
N VAL A 588 -6.15 -25.77 -12.72
CA VAL A 588 -6.94 -25.81 -13.94
C VAL A 588 -6.01 -25.82 -15.15
N ALA A 589 -5.95 -26.93 -15.86
CA ALA A 589 -5.06 -27.06 -17.01
C ALA A 589 -5.33 -26.01 -18.10
N GLY A 590 -4.27 -25.49 -18.70
CA GLY A 590 -4.35 -24.45 -19.73
C GLY A 590 -4.52 -23.02 -19.19
N THR A 591 -4.40 -22.83 -17.87
CA THR A 591 -4.35 -21.48 -17.27
C THR A 591 -2.91 -21.07 -16.97
N TYR A 592 -2.65 -19.76 -16.98
CA TYR A 592 -1.33 -19.14 -16.77
C TYR A 592 -1.47 -17.90 -15.89
N ARG A 593 -2.06 -18.04 -14.68
CA ARG A 593 -2.33 -16.88 -13.82
C ARG A 593 -1.06 -16.09 -13.49
N GLU A 594 0.09 -16.74 -13.40
CA GLU A 594 1.40 -16.10 -13.22
C GLU A 594 1.75 -15.09 -14.32
N ALA A 595 1.16 -15.25 -15.53
CA ALA A 595 1.32 -14.34 -16.66
C ALA A 595 0.58 -13.00 -16.51
N SER A 596 -0.26 -12.88 -15.49
CA SER A 596 -1.07 -11.67 -15.25
C SER A 596 -0.91 -11.07 -13.85
N ILE A 597 0.07 -11.54 -13.05
CA ILE A 597 0.39 -10.98 -11.74
C ILE A 597 1.47 -9.91 -11.88
N THR A 598 1.05 -8.66 -11.96
CA THR A 598 1.95 -7.50 -12.12
C THR A 598 2.96 -7.37 -11.00
N HIS A 599 2.64 -7.82 -9.79
CA HIS A 599 3.53 -7.83 -8.63
C HIS A 599 4.82 -8.64 -8.85
N PHE A 600 4.81 -9.64 -9.73
CA PHE A 600 6.05 -10.36 -10.09
C PHE A 600 6.96 -9.54 -11.00
N MET A 601 6.44 -8.42 -11.56
CA MET A 601 7.06 -7.63 -12.63
C MET A 601 7.06 -6.13 -12.31
N GLY A 602 7.19 -5.74 -11.03
CA GLY A 602 7.15 -4.33 -10.68
C GLY A 602 7.30 -4.01 -9.19
N GLY A 603 8.43 -4.39 -8.57
CA GLY A 603 8.83 -3.88 -7.24
C GLY A 603 8.36 -4.72 -6.05
N TYR A 604 7.46 -5.70 -6.23
CA TYR A 604 7.01 -6.64 -5.20
C TYR A 604 7.56 -8.07 -5.40
N GLU A 605 8.41 -8.28 -6.37
CA GLU A 605 9.05 -9.58 -6.64
C GLU A 605 9.84 -10.09 -5.41
N ALA A 606 9.66 -11.35 -5.10
CA ALA A 606 10.12 -12.00 -3.88
C ALA A 606 9.61 -11.33 -2.58
N SER A 607 8.55 -10.52 -2.66
CA SER A 607 8.05 -9.72 -1.55
C SER A 607 6.53 -9.79 -1.32
N LEU A 608 5.78 -10.63 -2.04
CA LEU A 608 4.33 -10.79 -1.81
C LEU A 608 4.00 -11.28 -0.39
N TYR A 609 4.94 -11.92 0.29
CA TYR A 609 4.79 -12.28 1.70
C TYR A 609 4.61 -11.04 2.62
N ALA A 610 4.94 -9.85 2.14
CA ALA A 610 4.85 -8.60 2.91
C ALA A 610 3.42 -8.32 3.40
N TYR A 611 2.40 -8.67 2.61
CA TYR A 611 1.00 -8.49 3.01
C TYR A 611 0.61 -9.31 4.25
N PRO A 612 0.71 -10.63 4.27
CA PRO A 612 0.44 -11.41 5.49
C PRO A 612 1.46 -11.13 6.62
N TRP A 613 2.70 -10.77 6.30
CA TRP A 613 3.71 -10.40 7.29
C TRP A 613 3.32 -9.10 8.00
N ALA A 614 2.98 -8.05 7.26
CA ALA A 614 2.52 -6.78 7.81
C ALA A 614 1.21 -6.94 8.62
N LYS A 615 0.32 -7.86 8.21
CA LYS A 615 -0.92 -8.15 8.94
C LYS A 615 -0.66 -8.65 10.37
N VAL A 616 0.44 -9.37 10.61
CA VAL A 616 0.85 -9.76 11.97
C VAL A 616 1.06 -8.53 12.85
N TYR A 617 1.81 -7.56 12.34
CA TYR A 617 2.08 -6.30 13.06
C TYR A 617 0.82 -5.45 13.20
N ALA A 618 0.01 -5.38 12.15
CA ALA A 618 -1.26 -4.65 12.12
C ALA A 618 -2.22 -5.14 13.22
N MET A 619 -2.42 -6.46 13.29
CA MET A 619 -3.32 -7.07 14.26
C MET A 619 -2.83 -6.90 15.71
N ASP A 620 -1.52 -7.01 15.92
CA ASP A 620 -0.95 -6.80 17.26
C ASP A 620 -1.03 -5.31 17.69
N MET A 621 -0.79 -4.36 16.79
CA MET A 621 -1.00 -2.94 17.06
C MET A 621 -2.47 -2.61 17.32
N PHE A 622 -3.40 -3.25 16.62
CA PHE A 622 -4.84 -3.05 16.84
C PHE A 622 -5.28 -3.44 18.26
N THR A 623 -4.61 -4.42 18.90
CA THR A 623 -4.92 -4.79 20.30
C THR A 623 -4.78 -3.61 21.28
N ALA A 624 -3.87 -2.67 21.00
CA ALA A 624 -3.71 -1.48 21.84
C ALA A 624 -4.94 -0.54 21.75
N PHE A 625 -5.54 -0.44 20.56
CA PHE A 625 -6.78 0.33 20.37
C PHE A 625 -7.99 -0.39 20.98
N GLN A 626 -8.08 -1.71 20.88
CA GLN A 626 -9.15 -2.47 21.53
C GLN A 626 -9.11 -2.30 23.06
N GLN A 627 -7.93 -2.32 23.65
CA GLN A 627 -7.74 -2.18 25.10
C GLN A 627 -7.89 -0.73 25.59
N GLY A 628 -7.41 0.22 24.81
CA GLY A 628 -7.37 1.64 25.19
C GLY A 628 -8.56 2.47 24.71
N GLY A 629 -9.40 1.91 23.84
CA GLY A 629 -10.51 2.59 23.16
C GLY A 629 -10.14 2.97 21.72
N LEU A 630 -10.99 2.55 20.77
CA LEU A 630 -10.74 2.68 19.33
C LEU A 630 -10.52 4.12 18.88
N GLN A 631 -11.28 5.06 19.42
CA GLN A 631 -11.18 6.48 19.10
C GLN A 631 -10.52 7.30 20.22
N ASN A 632 -9.90 6.64 21.20
CA ASN A 632 -9.25 7.35 22.28
C ASN A 632 -8.05 8.18 21.76
N PRO A 633 -8.08 9.51 21.87
CA PRO A 633 -7.01 10.36 21.33
C PRO A 633 -5.66 10.12 22.01
N VAL A 634 -5.63 9.60 23.24
CA VAL A 634 -4.37 9.25 23.92
C VAL A 634 -3.68 8.09 23.20
N VAL A 635 -4.43 7.05 22.82
CA VAL A 635 -3.88 5.91 22.05
C VAL A 635 -3.54 6.36 20.62
N GLY A 636 -4.43 7.13 19.99
CA GLY A 636 -4.20 7.64 18.64
C GLY A 636 -2.97 8.54 18.54
N MET A 637 -2.79 9.48 19.48
CA MET A 637 -1.59 10.34 19.52
C MET A 637 -0.32 9.55 19.82
N ARG A 638 -0.38 8.51 20.65
CA ARG A 638 0.75 7.60 20.85
C ARG A 638 1.09 6.84 19.56
N TYR A 639 0.08 6.32 18.84
CA TYR A 639 0.27 5.70 17.53
C TYR A 639 0.89 6.67 16.52
N ARG A 640 0.35 7.90 16.43
CA ARG A 640 0.92 8.96 15.58
C ARG A 640 2.39 9.24 15.91
N ASN A 641 2.73 9.42 17.19
CA ASN A 641 4.06 9.86 17.60
C ASN A 641 5.10 8.74 17.58
N GLU A 642 4.70 7.49 17.78
CA GLU A 642 5.63 6.36 17.92
C GLU A 642 5.73 5.48 16.69
N ILE A 643 4.69 5.46 15.84
CA ILE A 643 4.68 4.70 14.59
C ILE A 643 4.78 5.63 13.38
N LEU A 644 3.85 6.62 13.24
CA LEU A 644 3.73 7.39 12.01
C LEU A 644 4.81 8.47 11.88
N ALA A 645 5.02 9.27 12.90
CA ALA A 645 5.94 10.41 12.84
C ALA A 645 7.42 10.01 12.60
N PRO A 646 7.95 8.94 13.22
CA PRO A 646 9.33 8.53 12.98
C PRO A 646 9.55 7.91 11.59
N ALA A 647 8.53 7.35 10.96
CA ALA A 647 8.58 6.69 9.65
C ALA A 647 9.82 5.77 9.51
N ARG A 648 10.67 5.95 8.49
CA ARG A 648 11.89 5.12 8.28
C ARG A 648 13.08 5.48 9.18
N THR A 649 12.96 6.47 10.07
CA THR A 649 14.06 6.84 10.97
C THR A 649 14.50 5.70 11.90
N PHE A 650 13.57 4.84 12.25
CA PHE A 650 13.82 3.64 13.07
C PHE A 650 13.34 2.38 12.37
N GLU A 651 13.88 1.23 12.78
CA GLU A 651 13.41 -0.06 12.32
C GLU A 651 11.99 -0.33 12.88
N PRO A 652 11.11 -0.99 12.09
CA PRO A 652 9.72 -1.22 12.49
C PRO A 652 9.56 -1.95 13.82
N ASP A 653 10.40 -2.94 14.12
CA ASP A 653 10.38 -3.64 15.42
C ASP A 653 10.63 -2.70 16.61
N VAL A 654 11.44 -1.66 16.42
CA VAL A 654 11.69 -0.64 17.45
C VAL A 654 10.46 0.23 17.65
N LEU A 655 9.82 0.65 16.53
CA LEU A 655 8.60 1.47 16.57
C LEU A 655 7.46 0.71 17.26
N VAL A 656 7.20 -0.52 16.84
CA VAL A 656 6.12 -1.35 17.38
C VAL A 656 6.36 -1.69 18.86
N ARG A 657 7.60 -2.02 19.24
CA ARG A 657 7.94 -2.26 20.65
C ARG A 657 7.67 -1.03 21.51
N LYS A 658 7.99 0.15 21.01
CA LYS A 658 7.76 1.41 21.72
C LYS A 658 6.26 1.66 21.87
N PHE A 659 5.48 1.51 20.81
CA PHE A 659 4.03 1.69 20.81
C PHE A 659 3.30 0.68 21.72
N LEU A 660 3.68 -0.60 21.67
CA LEU A 660 3.04 -1.66 22.45
C LEU A 660 3.59 -1.77 23.89
N GLY A 661 4.76 -1.17 24.20
CA GLY A 661 5.47 -1.40 25.45
C GLY A 661 6.09 -2.79 25.60
N ARG A 662 6.04 -3.61 24.54
CA ARG A 662 6.55 -4.98 24.47
C ARG A 662 6.96 -5.36 23.04
N PRO A 663 7.72 -6.44 22.84
CA PRO A 663 7.91 -6.98 21.50
C PRO A 663 6.58 -7.39 20.84
N MET A 664 6.53 -7.34 19.50
CA MET A 664 5.42 -7.83 18.70
C MET A 664 5.15 -9.33 18.99
N LYS A 665 3.87 -9.72 18.96
CA LYS A 665 3.38 -11.11 19.07
C LYS A 665 2.45 -11.43 17.91
N PRO A 666 2.52 -12.65 17.33
CA PRO A 666 1.64 -13.05 16.24
C PRO A 666 0.25 -13.51 16.71
N ASP A 667 0.01 -13.59 18.02
CA ASP A 667 -1.18 -14.22 18.62
C ASP A 667 -2.48 -13.64 18.08
N ALA A 668 -2.58 -12.31 17.94
CA ALA A 668 -3.79 -11.66 17.45
C ALA A 668 -4.10 -12.07 16.00
N TYR A 669 -3.10 -12.14 15.14
CA TYR A 669 -3.27 -12.57 13.75
C TYR A 669 -3.63 -14.05 13.65
N TYR A 670 -2.95 -14.91 14.40
CA TYR A 670 -3.25 -16.34 14.39
C TYR A 670 -4.64 -16.64 14.96
N ALA A 671 -5.06 -15.90 15.99
CA ALA A 671 -6.43 -16.01 16.51
C ALA A 671 -7.48 -15.56 15.48
N ASP A 672 -7.25 -14.46 14.76
CA ASP A 672 -8.11 -13.99 13.68
C ASP A 672 -8.25 -15.02 12.55
N LEU A 673 -7.18 -15.75 12.25
CA LEU A 673 -7.19 -16.86 11.29
C LEU A 673 -7.86 -18.14 11.81
N GLY A 674 -8.24 -18.21 13.09
CA GLY A 674 -8.78 -19.43 13.72
C GLY A 674 -7.71 -20.52 13.99
N MET A 675 -6.43 -20.14 13.99
CA MET A 675 -5.36 -21.05 14.34
C MET A 675 -5.32 -21.31 15.85
N LYS A 676 -5.10 -22.57 16.24
CA LYS A 676 -4.86 -22.90 17.66
C LYS A 676 -3.47 -22.37 18.04
N ILE A 677 -3.44 -21.56 19.10
CA ILE A 677 -2.20 -21.05 19.67
C ILE A 677 -1.81 -22.03 20.78
N ASP A 678 -0.70 -22.74 20.59
CA ASP A 678 -0.19 -23.67 21.60
C ASP A 678 0.05 -22.92 22.91
N GLY A 679 -0.67 -23.32 23.96
CA GLY A 679 -0.52 -22.79 25.32
C GLY A 679 -1.66 -21.92 25.86
N LYS A 680 -2.82 -21.84 25.21
CA LYS A 680 -4.05 -21.28 25.79
C LYS A 680 -5.21 -22.25 25.66
#